data_89e3188d1e9c1a5613200957d1f04a96
#
_entry.id   89e3188d1e9c1a5613200957d1f04a96
#
_cell.length_a   1.000
_cell.length_b   1.000
_cell.length_c   1.000
_cell.angle_alpha   90.00
_cell.angle_beta   90.00
_cell.angle_gamma   90.00
#
_symmetry.space_group_name_H-M   'P 1'
#
loop_
_entity.id
_entity.type
_entity.pdbx_description
1 polymer ?
#
loop_
_entity_poly.entity_id
_entity_poly.type
_entity_poly.pdbx_seq_one_letter_code
_entity_poly.pdbx_strand_id
1 'polypeptide(L)'
;MKTKNKFLLTSSALMLGTLVANGPAFADEVQPATQPEPAKPAETTQASTEGSYVATQDTTKLDKLAEEVQATGGNVEKGEAKTEYVLTQETADKLNAEKQKELDAKAEEVQKQVDDYNNSLKAYNDKKTELKNETPVEEKDGNALYGKVDESKRDSMDYYKSFELVAENRNNDIDTIVKPVGWYDNTKFENISANAKDTTQDGYTTTTLSKIEKGQQFWLRNVGETKEHGVIDALITVKDTPENLGSADIRHEVEFFVGASNTWDIIIYNIKWFNFDVDFKDKAGNDVTLAQATVVADVDWNQSFSIDYNKTQFKNVIPKDSGLVELENGVMHHDNPTVDEGFEGVKSIPKGSYVSSGIGNRMTIHIGSSHATTGISEEAYNKLWHDGDGSGAGFNVFGSASSLEVTVKPQALAMGYDTVKYEVIGLKPEKAIEKTADSENIDGATIDLNSTFVYHLKGALVLGDRKEALTDYTFSDDYDEKGDEYQNKYTAKLVKDVTLKDGTVLSAGTDVTKFTTAIAEDGKITISFKEEFLSTVADASVFQSDVYLEFKRIAVGAVENTYANRINNVDHKSNTVKSTTPEPQKPEPQKPVTPTPTPEPEQPKQELPNTGAQDLTLLPVLGLVALGSAGYLVLRKKKVA
;
A
#
# COMPACT_ATOMS: atom_id res chain seq x y z
N MET A 1 -16.89 4.58 -28.22
CA MET A 1 -15.43 4.51 -27.98
C MET A 1 -15.22 4.68 -26.48
N LYS A 2 -14.86 3.60 -25.79
CA LYS A 2 -14.66 3.58 -24.34
C LYS A 2 -13.16 3.53 -24.08
N THR A 3 -12.63 4.60 -23.53
CA THR A 3 -11.22 4.67 -23.10
C THR A 3 -11.14 4.24 -21.63
N LYS A 4 -10.40 3.18 -21.37
CA LYS A 4 -10.10 2.70 -20.02
C LYS A 4 -8.85 3.43 -19.52
N ASN A 5 -8.99 4.23 -18.48
CA ASN A 5 -7.86 4.77 -17.74
C ASN A 5 -7.32 3.69 -16.78
N LYS A 6 -6.06 3.34 -16.98
CA LYS A 6 -5.26 2.57 -16.02
C LYS A 6 -4.66 3.54 -15.00
N PHE A 7 -4.97 3.34 -13.74
CA PHE A 7 -4.27 3.99 -12.64
C PHE A 7 -2.90 3.32 -12.47
N LEU A 8 -1.84 4.12 -12.60
CA LEU A 8 -0.49 3.79 -12.17
C LEU A 8 -0.34 4.27 -10.72
N LEU A 9 -0.10 3.35 -9.80
CA LEU A 9 0.40 3.70 -8.47
C LEU A 9 1.90 3.95 -8.59
N THR A 10 2.29 5.19 -8.38
CA THR A 10 3.69 5.57 -8.14
C THR A 10 3.93 5.61 -6.63
N SER A 11 4.86 4.79 -6.19
CA SER A 11 5.39 4.80 -4.82
C SER A 11 6.11 6.12 -4.54
N SER A 12 5.61 6.87 -3.55
CA SER A 12 6.25 8.08 -3.06
C SER A 12 7.27 7.73 -1.98
N ALA A 13 8.52 8.09 -2.24
CA ALA A 13 9.60 8.01 -1.27
C ALA A 13 9.40 9.08 -0.18
N LEU A 14 9.35 8.65 1.08
CA LEU A 14 9.27 9.52 2.25
C LEU A 14 10.67 10.06 2.56
N MET A 15 10.83 11.38 2.48
CA MET A 15 12.02 12.07 3.03
C MET A 15 11.84 12.25 4.54
N LEU A 16 12.80 11.71 5.29
CA LEU A 16 12.95 11.95 6.73
C LEU A 16 13.48 13.37 6.97
N GLY A 17 12.66 14.23 7.55
CA GLY A 17 13.09 15.50 8.11
C GLY A 17 13.42 15.33 9.60
N THR A 18 14.69 15.52 9.95
CA THR A 18 15.17 15.55 11.34
C THR A 18 14.81 16.88 11.98
N LEU A 19 13.95 16.88 13.00
CA LEU A 19 13.76 18.00 13.91
C LEU A 19 14.63 17.79 15.15
N VAL A 20 15.56 18.70 15.35
CA VAL A 20 16.34 18.83 16.58
C VAL A 20 15.55 19.72 17.53
N ALA A 21 15.06 19.18 18.61
CA ALA A 21 14.49 19.96 19.71
C ALA A 21 15.49 20.00 20.88
N ASN A 22 15.97 21.20 21.19
CA ASN A 22 16.72 21.49 22.40
C ASN A 22 15.76 21.73 23.56
N GLY A 23 15.84 20.94 24.61
CA GLY A 23 15.21 21.17 25.91
C GLY A 23 16.19 20.76 27.03
N PRO A 24 16.15 21.40 28.22
CA PRO A 24 17.24 21.39 29.18
C PRO A 24 17.33 20.08 29.98
N ALA A 25 18.56 19.71 30.24
CA ALA A 25 18.98 18.53 31.00
C ALA A 25 18.59 18.62 32.48
N PHE A 26 17.97 17.56 32.99
CA PHE A 26 18.09 17.19 34.38
C PHE A 26 18.87 15.87 34.45
N ALA A 27 19.96 15.90 35.18
CA ALA A 27 20.77 14.75 35.48
C ALA A 27 20.13 13.96 36.60
N ASP A 28 19.84 12.69 36.34
CA ASP A 28 19.68 11.69 37.37
C ASP A 28 20.54 10.48 36.99
N GLU A 29 21.29 10.06 37.98
CA GLU A 29 22.36 9.05 37.99
C GLU A 29 21.76 7.66 37.77
N VAL A 30 21.98 7.05 36.59
CA VAL A 30 21.54 5.69 36.27
C VAL A 30 22.79 4.78 36.24
N GLN A 31 22.76 3.77 37.09
CA GLN A 31 23.72 2.65 37.10
C GLN A 31 23.83 1.99 35.72
N PRO A 32 25.00 1.48 35.33
CA PRO A 32 25.21 0.86 34.05
C PRO A 32 24.45 -0.47 33.93
N ALA A 33 23.51 -0.50 33.00
CA ALA A 33 22.85 -1.73 32.58
C ALA A 33 23.84 -2.64 31.85
N THR A 34 23.90 -3.88 32.25
CA THR A 34 24.61 -4.96 31.58
C THR A 34 24.14 -5.12 30.15
N GLN A 35 25.08 -5.02 29.23
CA GLN A 35 24.91 -5.25 27.82
C GLN A 35 24.30 -6.64 27.55
N PRO A 36 23.21 -6.79 26.80
CA PRO A 36 22.74 -8.11 26.41
C PRO A 36 23.75 -8.76 25.47
N GLU A 37 24.09 -9.99 25.75
CA GLU A 37 24.89 -10.87 24.91
C GLU A 37 24.23 -10.98 23.51
N PRO A 38 25.00 -10.96 22.41
CA PRO A 38 24.42 -11.05 21.06
C PRO A 38 23.68 -12.38 20.93
N ALA A 39 22.43 -12.32 20.57
CA ALA A 39 21.59 -13.47 20.28
C ALA A 39 22.31 -14.36 19.25
N LYS A 40 22.56 -15.61 19.62
CA LYS A 40 23.07 -16.67 18.75
C LYS A 40 22.12 -16.74 17.52
N PRO A 41 22.63 -16.79 16.29
CA PRO A 41 21.78 -16.99 15.12
C PRO A 41 20.94 -18.25 15.32
N ALA A 42 19.65 -18.16 15.05
CA ALA A 42 18.77 -19.31 15.07
C ALA A 42 19.36 -20.39 14.17
N GLU A 43 19.63 -21.54 14.71
CA GLU A 43 20.06 -22.71 13.97
C GLU A 43 18.97 -23.09 12.97
N THR A 44 19.24 -22.84 11.70
CA THR A 44 18.45 -23.33 10.58
C THR A 44 18.58 -24.84 10.56
N THR A 45 17.61 -25.52 11.06
CA THR A 45 17.56 -26.97 11.07
C THR A 45 16.87 -27.49 9.83
N GLN A 46 17.57 -28.41 9.18
CA GLN A 46 17.15 -29.46 8.27
C GLN A 46 17.18 -29.15 6.77
N ALA A 47 18.29 -29.61 6.18
CA ALA A 47 18.31 -30.11 4.83
C ALA A 47 17.30 -31.28 4.72
N SER A 48 16.14 -31.06 4.13
CA SER A 48 15.26 -32.13 3.72
C SER A 48 15.71 -32.64 2.35
N THR A 49 15.87 -33.92 2.27
CA THR A 49 16.04 -34.75 1.08
C THR A 49 15.23 -34.25 -0.12
N GLU A 50 15.89 -34.01 -1.25
CA GLU A 50 15.35 -33.86 -2.61
C GLU A 50 14.11 -32.93 -2.75
N GLY A 51 14.05 -31.82 -2.05
CA GLY A 51 12.99 -30.83 -2.14
C GLY A 51 13.55 -29.44 -2.39
N SER A 52 12.82 -28.60 -3.07
CA SER A 52 13.14 -27.19 -3.25
C SER A 52 13.40 -26.52 -1.88
N TYR A 53 14.52 -25.81 -1.75
CA TYR A 53 14.76 -24.95 -0.59
C TYR A 53 13.76 -23.79 -0.61
N VAL A 54 13.21 -23.46 0.55
CA VAL A 54 12.23 -22.37 0.69
C VAL A 54 12.60 -21.50 1.87
N ALA A 55 12.68 -20.19 1.62
CA ALA A 55 12.83 -19.18 2.67
C ALA A 55 11.56 -18.34 2.79
N THR A 56 11.11 -18.12 4.01
CA THR A 56 9.91 -17.33 4.35
C THR A 56 10.19 -16.44 5.55
N GLN A 57 9.47 -15.34 5.68
CA GLN A 57 9.61 -14.39 6.78
C GLN A 57 8.83 -14.87 8.02
N ASP A 58 9.30 -14.41 9.18
CA ASP A 58 8.57 -14.51 10.44
C ASP A 58 7.61 -13.33 10.57
N THR A 59 6.31 -13.60 10.61
CA THR A 59 5.25 -12.60 10.76
C THR A 59 4.67 -12.52 12.17
N THR A 60 5.19 -13.28 13.14
CA THR A 60 4.62 -13.41 14.48
C THR A 60 4.33 -12.06 15.15
N LYS A 61 5.25 -11.09 15.02
CA LYS A 61 5.09 -9.75 15.58
C LYS A 61 3.97 -8.97 14.87
N LEU A 62 3.90 -9.04 13.54
CA LEU A 62 2.85 -8.39 12.76
C LEU A 62 1.48 -9.03 12.95
N ASP A 63 1.42 -10.36 13.05
CA ASP A 63 0.18 -11.08 13.33
C ASP A 63 -0.40 -10.66 14.70
N LYS A 64 0.44 -10.51 15.73
CA LYS A 64 0.01 -9.99 17.02
C LYS A 64 -0.48 -8.54 16.94
N LEU A 65 0.22 -7.68 16.23
CA LEU A 65 -0.20 -6.30 16.02
C LEU A 65 -1.49 -6.21 15.21
N ALA A 66 -1.72 -7.14 14.28
CA ALA A 66 -2.97 -7.24 13.54
C ALA A 66 -4.17 -7.50 14.48
N GLU A 67 -4.01 -8.38 15.47
CA GLU A 67 -5.04 -8.60 16.50
C GLU A 67 -5.28 -7.32 17.32
N GLU A 68 -4.23 -6.60 17.70
CA GLU A 68 -4.35 -5.34 18.43
C GLU A 68 -5.04 -4.25 17.60
N VAL A 69 -4.72 -4.13 16.30
CA VAL A 69 -5.40 -3.21 15.37
C VAL A 69 -6.88 -3.59 15.22
N GLN A 70 -7.22 -4.86 15.06
CA GLN A 70 -8.60 -5.32 15.01
C GLN A 70 -9.37 -5.00 16.31
N ALA A 71 -8.70 -5.08 17.46
CA ALA A 71 -9.31 -4.72 18.74
C ALA A 71 -9.69 -3.22 18.83
N THR A 72 -9.08 -2.34 18.04
CA THR A 72 -9.50 -0.93 17.89
C THR A 72 -10.78 -0.75 17.07
N GLY A 73 -11.30 -1.83 16.46
CA GLY A 73 -12.36 -1.79 15.45
C GLY A 73 -11.81 -1.53 14.03
N GLY A 74 -10.51 -1.68 13.87
CA GLY A 74 -9.80 -1.34 12.66
C GLY A 74 -9.74 -2.42 11.59
N ASN A 75 -9.18 -2.05 10.44
CA ASN A 75 -9.04 -2.94 9.28
C ASN A 75 -7.63 -3.51 9.19
N VAL A 76 -7.53 -4.80 8.89
CA VAL A 76 -6.28 -5.50 8.65
C VAL A 76 -6.33 -6.17 7.28
N GLU A 77 -5.37 -5.82 6.43
CA GLU A 77 -5.17 -6.42 5.12
C GLU A 77 -3.90 -7.27 5.13
N LYS A 78 -4.04 -8.59 5.16
CA LYS A 78 -2.95 -9.53 4.98
C LYS A 78 -2.95 -10.01 3.53
N GLY A 79 -1.92 -9.60 2.77
CA GLY A 79 -1.74 -10.04 1.39
C GLY A 79 -1.43 -11.54 1.32
N GLU A 80 -1.79 -12.16 0.19
CA GLU A 80 -1.36 -13.53 -0.10
C GLU A 80 0.15 -13.57 -0.35
N ALA A 81 0.81 -14.60 0.18
CA ALA A 81 2.24 -14.80 -0.04
C ALA A 81 2.54 -15.01 -1.53
N LYS A 82 3.36 -14.15 -2.11
CA LYS A 82 3.87 -14.35 -3.47
C LYS A 82 5.01 -15.35 -3.45
N THR A 83 5.05 -16.27 -4.44
CA THR A 83 6.22 -17.11 -4.65
C THR A 83 7.14 -16.46 -5.67
N GLU A 84 8.41 -16.27 -5.32
CA GLU A 84 9.47 -15.79 -6.20
C GLU A 84 10.57 -16.85 -6.29
N TYR A 85 11.06 -17.08 -7.52
CA TYR A 85 12.04 -18.11 -7.80
C TYR A 85 13.45 -17.54 -7.84
N VAL A 86 14.39 -18.29 -7.26
CA VAL A 86 15.84 -18.02 -7.27
C VAL A 86 16.59 -19.29 -7.64
N LEU A 87 17.87 -19.13 -8.00
CA LEU A 87 18.74 -20.24 -8.43
C LEU A 87 19.55 -20.82 -7.27
N THR A 88 19.85 -19.99 -6.26
CA THR A 88 20.71 -20.37 -5.16
C THR A 88 20.07 -20.13 -3.80
N GLN A 89 20.44 -20.96 -2.81
CA GLN A 89 20.03 -20.77 -1.42
C GLN A 89 20.55 -19.44 -0.86
N GLU A 90 21.77 -19.04 -1.21
CA GLU A 90 22.36 -17.78 -0.76
C GLU A 90 21.48 -16.58 -1.17
N THR A 91 21.01 -16.57 -2.42
CA THR A 91 20.12 -15.51 -2.90
C THR A 91 18.76 -15.57 -2.20
N ALA A 92 18.20 -16.77 -1.97
CA ALA A 92 16.96 -16.92 -1.20
C ALA A 92 17.09 -16.32 0.19
N ASP A 93 18.17 -16.65 0.91
CA ASP A 93 18.41 -16.18 2.27
C ASP A 93 18.63 -14.67 2.33
N LYS A 94 19.38 -14.12 1.38
CA LYS A 94 19.60 -12.67 1.27
C LYS A 94 18.30 -11.90 1.05
N LEU A 95 17.51 -12.28 0.05
CA LEU A 95 16.24 -11.63 -0.27
C LEU A 95 15.22 -11.79 0.87
N ASN A 96 15.24 -12.97 1.53
CA ASN A 96 14.42 -13.22 2.70
C ASN A 96 14.78 -12.29 3.87
N ALA A 97 16.08 -12.10 4.13
CA ALA A 97 16.54 -11.18 5.16
C ALA A 97 16.20 -9.71 4.86
N GLU A 98 16.28 -9.30 3.59
CA GLU A 98 15.87 -7.96 3.15
C GLU A 98 14.37 -7.76 3.38
N LYS A 99 13.52 -8.72 2.99
CA LYS A 99 12.06 -8.64 3.21
C LYS A 99 11.72 -8.71 4.70
N GLN A 100 12.42 -9.53 5.48
CA GLN A 100 12.23 -9.57 6.95
C GLN A 100 12.49 -8.21 7.58
N LYS A 101 13.57 -7.53 7.18
CA LYS A 101 13.88 -6.18 7.67
C LYS A 101 12.80 -5.16 7.33
N GLU A 102 12.19 -5.25 6.14
CA GLU A 102 11.05 -4.41 5.76
C GLU A 102 9.85 -4.66 6.69
N LEU A 103 9.52 -5.94 6.95
CA LEU A 103 8.41 -6.32 7.83
C LEU A 103 8.68 -5.92 9.30
N ASP A 104 9.93 -6.02 9.77
CA ASP A 104 10.31 -5.58 11.10
C ASP A 104 10.14 -4.06 11.26
N ALA A 105 10.56 -3.27 10.27
CA ALA A 105 10.34 -1.83 10.26
C ALA A 105 8.84 -1.48 10.25
N LYS A 106 8.04 -2.22 9.48
CA LYS A 106 6.59 -2.07 9.48
C LYS A 106 5.98 -2.40 10.84
N ALA A 107 6.46 -3.45 11.49
CA ALA A 107 6.00 -3.81 12.83
C ALA A 107 6.33 -2.71 13.87
N GLU A 108 7.48 -2.05 13.77
CA GLU A 108 7.83 -0.92 14.64
C GLU A 108 6.92 0.29 14.41
N GLU A 109 6.62 0.59 13.14
CA GLU A 109 5.69 1.66 12.78
C GLU A 109 4.29 1.40 13.37
N VAL A 110 3.74 0.19 13.15
CA VAL A 110 2.41 -0.19 13.64
C VAL A 110 2.38 -0.22 15.17
N GLN A 111 3.43 -0.73 15.83
CA GLN A 111 3.52 -0.72 17.30
C GLN A 111 3.40 0.69 17.85
N LYS A 112 4.11 1.65 17.25
CA LYS A 112 3.99 3.05 17.65
C LYS A 112 2.56 3.58 17.47
N GLN A 113 1.89 3.25 16.36
CA GLN A 113 0.50 3.66 16.13
C GLN A 113 -0.45 3.07 17.18
N VAL A 114 -0.26 1.80 17.56
CA VAL A 114 -1.04 1.13 18.61
C VAL A 114 -0.79 1.79 19.98
N ASP A 115 0.44 2.09 20.31
CA ASP A 115 0.79 2.76 21.56
C ASP A 115 0.17 4.18 21.62
N ASP A 116 0.28 4.94 20.55
CA ASP A 116 -0.32 6.29 20.41
C ASP A 116 -1.85 6.22 20.52
N TYR A 117 -2.48 5.23 19.88
CA TYR A 117 -3.92 5.00 19.98
C TYR A 117 -4.34 4.70 21.42
N ASN A 118 -3.65 3.77 22.09
CA ASN A 118 -3.95 3.37 23.45
C ASN A 118 -3.80 4.55 24.44
N ASN A 119 -2.76 5.37 24.27
CA ASN A 119 -2.54 6.57 25.08
C ASN A 119 -3.66 7.58 24.84
N SER A 120 -4.05 7.83 23.60
CA SER A 120 -5.12 8.74 23.23
C SER A 120 -6.48 8.25 23.72
N LEU A 121 -6.75 6.94 23.60
CA LEU A 121 -7.97 6.32 24.10
C LEU A 121 -8.07 6.41 25.63
N LYS A 122 -6.94 6.23 26.31
CA LYS A 122 -6.91 6.40 27.77
C LYS A 122 -7.22 7.85 28.15
N ALA A 123 -6.55 8.83 27.54
CA ALA A 123 -6.80 10.25 27.80
C ALA A 123 -8.26 10.64 27.54
N TYR A 124 -8.83 10.16 26.41
CA TYR A 124 -10.24 10.34 26.08
C TYR A 124 -11.17 9.73 27.17
N ASN A 125 -10.93 8.49 27.59
CA ASN A 125 -11.78 7.83 28.60
C ASN A 125 -11.67 8.47 29.97
N ASP A 126 -10.48 8.91 30.38
CA ASP A 126 -10.26 9.62 31.63
C ASP A 126 -11.05 10.94 31.62
N LYS A 127 -10.95 11.73 30.55
CA LYS A 127 -11.64 13.00 30.37
C LYS A 127 -13.16 12.81 30.28
N LYS A 128 -13.61 11.83 29.50
CA LYS A 128 -15.05 11.48 29.42
C LYS A 128 -15.65 11.11 30.79
N THR A 129 -14.89 10.36 31.58
CA THR A 129 -15.33 9.95 32.93
C THR A 129 -15.44 11.15 33.86
N GLU A 130 -14.48 12.09 33.78
CA GLU A 130 -14.52 13.34 34.54
C GLU A 130 -15.74 14.17 34.17
N LEU A 131 -15.99 14.37 32.86
CA LEU A 131 -17.01 15.28 32.36
C LEU A 131 -18.44 14.70 32.44
N LYS A 132 -18.61 13.39 32.37
CA LYS A 132 -19.91 12.73 32.30
C LYS A 132 -20.82 13.03 33.50
N ASN A 133 -20.24 13.31 34.66
CA ASN A 133 -21.02 13.54 35.91
C ASN A 133 -21.33 15.02 36.13
N GLU A 134 -20.79 15.94 35.34
CA GLU A 134 -20.87 17.38 35.58
C GLU A 134 -21.72 18.15 34.55
N THR A 135 -21.91 17.62 33.33
CA THR A 135 -22.64 18.32 32.27
C THR A 135 -23.63 17.39 31.56
N PRO A 136 -24.79 17.90 31.11
CA PRO A 136 -25.72 17.13 30.30
C PRO A 136 -25.04 16.62 29.05
N VAL A 137 -25.17 15.33 28.80
CA VAL A 137 -24.75 14.68 27.59
C VAL A 137 -25.75 14.94 26.49
N GLU A 138 -25.31 15.45 25.36
CA GLU A 138 -26.14 15.48 24.18
C GLU A 138 -25.70 14.38 23.22
N GLU A 139 -26.59 13.44 22.90
CA GLU A 139 -26.39 12.46 21.85
C GLU A 139 -27.24 12.82 20.64
N LYS A 140 -26.61 12.95 19.47
CA LYS A 140 -27.30 13.21 18.22
C LYS A 140 -26.67 12.40 17.09
N ASP A 141 -27.52 11.69 16.38
CA ASP A 141 -27.11 10.86 15.22
C ASP A 141 -25.95 9.86 15.53
N GLY A 142 -25.89 9.41 16.80
CA GLY A 142 -24.86 8.50 17.28
C GLY A 142 -23.55 9.17 17.67
N ASN A 143 -23.49 10.49 17.64
CA ASN A 143 -22.42 11.30 18.18
C ASN A 143 -22.79 11.82 19.55
N ALA A 144 -21.81 12.01 20.42
CA ALA A 144 -22.04 12.54 21.76
C ALA A 144 -21.01 13.63 22.08
N LEU A 145 -21.47 14.67 22.77
CA LEU A 145 -20.65 15.72 23.33
C LEU A 145 -20.82 15.78 24.84
N TYR A 146 -19.72 15.76 25.55
CA TYR A 146 -19.64 15.94 26.99
C TYR A 146 -18.86 17.23 27.26
N GLY A 147 -19.35 18.04 28.16
CA GLY A 147 -18.68 19.32 28.44
C GLY A 147 -18.76 19.70 29.91
N LYS A 148 -17.81 20.52 30.31
CA LYS A 148 -17.70 21.13 31.63
C LYS A 148 -17.28 22.58 31.48
N VAL A 149 -17.79 23.42 32.35
CA VAL A 149 -17.37 24.80 32.49
C VAL A 149 -17.13 25.13 33.96
N ASP A 150 -16.11 25.88 34.27
CA ASP A 150 -15.84 26.31 35.63
C ASP A 150 -16.65 27.58 35.95
N GLU A 151 -17.84 27.38 36.50
CA GLU A 151 -18.74 28.45 36.89
C GLU A 151 -18.11 29.45 37.88
N SER A 152 -17.06 29.07 38.60
CA SER A 152 -16.35 29.99 39.50
C SER A 152 -15.59 31.08 38.77
N LYS A 153 -15.32 30.90 37.46
CA LYS A 153 -14.63 31.84 36.60
C LYS A 153 -15.55 32.75 35.80
N ARG A 154 -16.85 32.65 36.00
CA ARG A 154 -17.89 33.35 35.22
C ARG A 154 -17.61 34.85 35.03
N ASP A 155 -17.08 35.50 36.02
CA ASP A 155 -16.78 36.94 35.97
C ASP A 155 -15.40 37.28 35.40
N SER A 156 -14.80 36.40 34.62
CA SER A 156 -13.49 36.63 34.02
C SER A 156 -13.44 36.08 32.60
N MET A 157 -12.51 36.62 31.77
CA MET A 157 -12.23 36.08 30.43
C MET A 157 -11.72 34.63 30.46
N ASP A 158 -11.28 34.15 31.62
CA ASP A 158 -10.87 32.76 31.77
C ASP A 158 -12.06 31.77 31.80
N TYR A 159 -13.29 32.28 31.90
CA TYR A 159 -14.49 31.45 31.78
C TYR A 159 -14.50 30.68 30.47
N TYR A 160 -14.28 31.32 29.35
CA TYR A 160 -14.27 30.67 28.03
C TYR A 160 -13.16 29.64 27.88
N LYS A 161 -12.01 29.89 28.50
CA LYS A 161 -10.89 28.94 28.54
C LYS A 161 -11.15 27.76 29.48
N SER A 162 -12.17 27.85 30.35
CA SER A 162 -12.53 26.80 31.30
C SER A 162 -13.47 25.74 30.72
N PHE A 163 -13.94 25.93 29.48
CA PHE A 163 -14.72 24.91 28.80
C PHE A 163 -13.81 23.75 28.41
N GLU A 164 -14.14 22.59 28.92
CA GLU A 164 -13.48 21.34 28.58
C GLU A 164 -14.50 20.46 27.88
N LEU A 165 -14.17 19.98 26.69
CA LEU A 165 -15.10 19.28 25.80
C LEU A 165 -14.52 17.96 25.33
N VAL A 166 -15.39 16.95 25.28
CA VAL A 166 -15.05 15.64 24.73
C VAL A 166 -16.11 15.25 23.70
N ALA A 167 -15.68 14.92 22.50
CA ALA A 167 -16.55 14.44 21.45
C ALA A 167 -16.35 12.95 21.21
N GLU A 168 -17.45 12.23 21.08
CA GLU A 168 -17.50 10.85 20.63
C GLU A 168 -18.21 10.79 19.28
N ASN A 169 -17.53 10.22 18.30
CA ASN A 169 -18.06 10.01 16.97
C ASN A 169 -18.21 8.51 16.70
N ARG A 170 -19.41 8.10 16.31
CA ARG A 170 -19.68 6.70 16.01
C ARG A 170 -19.08 6.25 14.68
N ASN A 171 -18.93 7.18 13.73
CA ASN A 171 -18.45 6.88 12.37
C ASN A 171 -16.93 6.96 12.21
N ASN A 172 -16.21 7.42 13.23
CA ASN A 172 -14.75 7.59 13.21
C ASN A 172 -14.23 8.42 12.01
N ASP A 173 -14.96 9.48 11.64
CA ASP A 173 -14.64 10.37 10.52
C ASP A 173 -14.19 11.78 10.98
N ILE A 174 -13.80 11.92 12.24
CA ILE A 174 -13.30 13.18 12.81
C ILE A 174 -11.78 13.13 12.84
N ASP A 175 -11.15 14.16 12.27
CA ASP A 175 -9.71 14.33 12.30
C ASP A 175 -9.23 14.79 13.69
N THR A 176 -8.10 14.24 14.14
CA THR A 176 -7.56 14.54 15.47
C THR A 176 -6.86 15.90 15.48
N ILE A 177 -7.39 16.83 16.25
CA ILE A 177 -6.83 18.18 16.38
C ILE A 177 -5.51 18.12 17.13
N VAL A 178 -4.45 18.64 16.52
CA VAL A 178 -3.13 18.92 17.12
C VAL A 178 -3.05 20.38 17.55
N LYS A 179 -3.60 21.27 16.72
CA LYS A 179 -3.70 22.69 16.97
C LYS A 179 -5.12 23.16 16.65
N PRO A 180 -5.89 23.67 17.63
CA PRO A 180 -7.25 24.17 17.40
C PRO A 180 -7.31 25.21 16.29
N VAL A 181 -8.47 25.37 15.68
CA VAL A 181 -8.69 26.45 14.71
C VAL A 181 -8.55 27.79 15.40
N GLY A 182 -7.73 28.67 14.83
CA GLY A 182 -7.44 29.98 15.42
C GLY A 182 -6.48 30.79 14.58
N TRP A 183 -5.95 31.84 15.17
CA TRP A 183 -4.96 32.70 14.54
C TRP A 183 -3.59 32.53 15.20
N TYR A 184 -2.57 32.25 14.38
CA TYR A 184 -1.22 31.95 14.78
C TYR A 184 -0.24 32.87 14.03
N ASP A 185 1.02 32.92 14.42
CA ASP A 185 2.03 33.79 13.82
C ASP A 185 2.18 33.66 12.30
N ASN A 186 1.88 32.48 11.77
CA ASN A 186 1.95 32.19 10.34
C ASN A 186 0.58 32.18 9.65
N THR A 187 -0.49 32.49 10.36
CA THR A 187 -1.84 32.62 9.77
C THR A 187 -1.90 33.92 8.97
N LYS A 188 -2.52 33.87 7.82
CA LYS A 188 -2.67 35.04 6.94
C LYS A 188 -3.89 34.95 6.07
N PHE A 189 -4.37 36.10 5.65
CA PHE A 189 -5.34 36.21 4.57
C PHE A 189 -4.66 35.98 3.22
N GLU A 190 -5.36 35.33 2.32
CA GLU A 190 -5.01 35.21 0.90
C GLU A 190 -6.25 35.47 0.07
N ASN A 191 -6.31 36.65 -0.52
CA ASN A 191 -7.50 37.11 -1.23
C ASN A 191 -7.64 36.41 -2.59
N ILE A 192 -8.84 35.92 -2.89
CA ILE A 192 -9.21 35.36 -4.19
C ILE A 192 -10.00 36.41 -5.00
N SER A 193 -10.88 37.15 -4.32
CA SER A 193 -11.73 38.15 -4.94
C SER A 193 -11.01 39.50 -5.01
N ALA A 194 -11.15 40.19 -6.16
CA ALA A 194 -10.42 41.44 -6.44
C ALA A 194 -10.80 42.63 -5.55
N ASN A 195 -11.92 42.55 -4.84
CA ASN A 195 -12.43 43.60 -3.95
C ASN A 195 -12.09 43.37 -2.48
N ALA A 196 -11.30 42.35 -2.18
CA ALA A 196 -10.74 42.16 -0.85
C ALA A 196 -9.46 42.98 -0.69
N LYS A 197 -9.31 43.66 0.46
CA LYS A 197 -8.14 44.48 0.78
C LYS A 197 -7.65 44.19 2.20
N ASP A 198 -6.39 43.82 2.28
CA ASP A 198 -5.74 43.63 3.58
C ASP A 198 -5.16 44.96 4.08
N THR A 199 -5.36 45.23 5.35
CA THR A 199 -4.73 46.32 6.07
C THR A 199 -4.15 45.79 7.37
N THR A 200 -3.00 46.36 7.78
CA THR A 200 -2.41 46.07 9.09
C THR A 200 -2.31 47.41 9.82
N GLN A 201 -3.02 47.53 10.92
CA GLN A 201 -2.99 48.74 11.77
C GLN A 201 -2.90 48.32 13.24
N ASP A 202 -2.05 48.97 13.99
CA ASP A 202 -1.88 48.77 15.46
C ASP A 202 -1.62 47.30 15.87
N GLY A 203 -0.96 46.52 14.96
CA GLY A 203 -0.66 45.10 15.21
C GLY A 203 -1.78 44.14 14.82
N TYR A 204 -2.90 44.64 14.33
CA TYR A 204 -4.02 43.81 13.81
C TYR A 204 -3.96 43.75 12.30
N THR A 205 -4.16 42.56 11.76
CA THR A 205 -4.34 42.38 10.33
C THR A 205 -5.83 42.21 10.04
N THR A 206 -6.35 43.03 9.18
CA THR A 206 -7.74 43.09 8.79
C THR A 206 -7.87 42.79 7.31
N THR A 207 -8.78 41.94 6.92
CA THR A 207 -9.26 41.83 5.53
C THR A 207 -10.63 42.46 5.41
N THR A 208 -10.77 43.42 4.53
CA THR A 208 -12.02 44.10 4.24
C THR A 208 -12.56 43.64 2.90
N LEU A 209 -13.78 43.08 2.90
CA LEU A 209 -14.54 42.83 1.69
C LEU A 209 -15.49 44.00 1.42
N SER A 210 -15.26 44.74 0.33
CA SER A 210 -16.14 45.80 -0.12
C SER A 210 -17.04 45.30 -1.27
N LYS A 211 -18.25 45.86 -1.41
CA LYS A 211 -19.25 45.44 -2.42
C LYS A 211 -19.49 43.94 -2.35
N ILE A 212 -19.98 43.50 -1.21
CA ILE A 212 -20.13 42.07 -0.92
C ILE A 212 -21.16 41.45 -1.86
N GLU A 213 -20.77 40.35 -2.49
CA GLU A 213 -21.59 39.59 -3.40
C GLU A 213 -21.47 38.10 -3.08
N LYS A 214 -22.55 37.37 -3.33
CA LYS A 214 -22.60 35.91 -3.20
C LYS A 214 -21.51 35.26 -4.04
N GLY A 215 -20.78 34.30 -3.45
CA GLY A 215 -19.73 33.55 -4.09
C GLY A 215 -18.34 34.18 -4.03
N GLN A 216 -18.20 35.36 -3.42
CA GLN A 216 -16.86 35.90 -3.13
C GLN A 216 -16.14 35.00 -2.16
N GLN A 217 -14.82 34.86 -2.34
CA GLN A 217 -14.00 33.93 -1.56
C GLN A 217 -12.66 34.56 -1.16
N PHE A 218 -12.16 34.12 -0.03
CA PHE A 218 -10.77 34.30 0.39
C PHE A 218 -10.32 33.14 1.28
N TRP A 219 -9.03 32.97 1.41
CA TRP A 219 -8.45 31.98 2.29
C TRP A 219 -7.96 32.59 3.60
N LEU A 220 -8.19 31.87 4.68
CA LEU A 220 -7.39 31.96 5.89
C LEU A 220 -6.40 30.81 5.89
N ARG A 221 -5.14 31.10 5.68
CA ARG A 221 -4.08 30.10 5.60
C ARG A 221 -3.50 29.81 6.98
N ASN A 222 -3.20 28.51 7.22
CA ASN A 222 -2.55 28.02 8.44
C ASN A 222 -3.38 28.32 9.71
N VAL A 223 -4.65 27.96 9.69
CA VAL A 223 -5.58 28.21 10.80
C VAL A 223 -5.55 27.16 11.90
N GLY A 224 -4.89 26.02 11.68
CA GLY A 224 -4.81 24.93 12.64
C GLY A 224 -3.98 23.77 12.13
N GLU A 225 -4.02 22.66 12.84
CA GLU A 225 -3.28 21.45 12.48
C GLU A 225 -4.01 20.22 12.97
N THR A 226 -4.07 19.16 12.13
CA THR A 226 -4.58 17.83 12.50
C THR A 226 -3.49 16.79 12.33
N LYS A 227 -3.64 15.66 13.01
CA LYS A 227 -2.71 14.55 12.92
C LYS A 227 -2.72 13.90 11.52
N GLU A 228 -3.91 13.81 10.92
CA GLU A 228 -4.16 13.13 9.66
C GLU A 228 -3.76 13.97 8.45
N HIS A 229 -3.96 15.29 8.51
CA HIS A 229 -3.78 16.21 7.39
C HIS A 229 -2.67 17.24 7.57
N GLY A 230 -2.05 17.32 8.78
CA GLY A 230 -1.09 18.38 9.11
C GLY A 230 -1.75 19.75 9.17
N VAL A 231 -1.06 20.76 8.66
CA VAL A 231 -1.55 22.15 8.67
C VAL A 231 -2.78 22.33 7.79
N ILE A 232 -3.82 22.94 8.34
CA ILE A 232 -5.10 23.18 7.67
C ILE A 232 -5.34 24.65 7.36
N ASP A 233 -6.14 24.88 6.34
CA ASP A 233 -6.60 26.19 5.88
C ASP A 233 -8.13 26.27 5.99
N ALA A 234 -8.66 27.49 6.05
CA ALA A 234 -10.10 27.73 5.94
C ALA A 234 -10.42 28.55 4.69
N LEU A 235 -11.29 28.04 3.84
CA LEU A 235 -11.83 28.78 2.70
C LEU A 235 -13.13 29.44 3.13
N ILE A 236 -13.14 30.76 3.10
CA ILE A 236 -14.34 31.55 3.40
C ILE A 236 -15.06 31.83 2.10
N THR A 237 -16.36 31.52 2.06
CA THR A 237 -17.20 31.78 0.90
C THR A 237 -18.46 32.53 1.32
N VAL A 238 -18.69 33.69 0.73
CA VAL A 238 -19.97 34.42 0.92
C VAL A 238 -21.11 33.59 0.37
N LYS A 239 -21.96 33.09 1.28
CA LYS A 239 -23.08 32.23 0.92
C LYS A 239 -24.29 33.02 0.49
N ASP A 240 -24.63 34.01 1.28
CA ASP A 240 -25.75 34.89 1.01
C ASP A 240 -25.59 36.24 1.72
N THR A 241 -26.18 37.28 1.17
CA THR A 241 -26.20 38.64 1.70
C THR A 241 -27.42 39.37 1.11
N PRO A 242 -28.07 40.29 1.85
CA PRO A 242 -29.17 41.05 1.27
C PRO A 242 -28.69 41.93 0.12
N GLU A 243 -29.61 42.23 -0.82
CA GLU A 243 -29.35 43.26 -1.79
C GLU A 243 -29.01 44.58 -1.10
N ASN A 244 -28.16 45.36 -1.74
CA ASN A 244 -27.66 46.61 -1.26
C ASN A 244 -28.80 47.60 -0.97
N LEU A 245 -29.12 47.86 0.26
CA LEU A 245 -30.27 48.68 0.67
C LEU A 245 -29.92 50.17 0.95
N GLY A 246 -28.69 50.57 0.63
CA GLY A 246 -28.23 51.91 0.95
C GLY A 246 -27.92 52.82 -0.25
N SER A 247 -27.75 54.11 0.00
CA SER A 247 -27.21 55.03 -0.98
C SER A 247 -25.77 54.72 -1.32
N ALA A 248 -25.26 55.12 -2.48
CA ALA A 248 -23.90 54.86 -2.94
C ALA A 248 -22.80 55.40 -2.01
N ASP A 249 -23.17 56.26 -1.07
CA ASP A 249 -22.23 56.90 -0.12
C ASP A 249 -22.09 56.18 1.23
N ILE A 250 -22.87 55.08 1.43
CA ILE A 250 -22.81 54.32 2.67
C ILE A 250 -21.83 53.14 2.53
N ARG A 251 -20.98 52.97 3.50
CA ARG A 251 -19.99 51.88 3.56
C ARG A 251 -20.74 50.54 3.67
N HIS A 252 -20.62 49.68 2.66
CA HIS A 252 -21.13 48.28 2.65
C HIS A 252 -19.95 47.35 2.67
N GLU A 253 -19.47 47.02 3.85
CA GLU A 253 -18.25 46.27 4.01
C GLU A 253 -18.40 45.23 5.12
N VAL A 254 -17.68 44.13 4.97
CA VAL A 254 -17.41 43.20 6.07
C VAL A 254 -15.92 43.25 6.34
N GLU A 255 -15.56 43.48 7.59
CA GLU A 255 -14.22 43.38 8.05
C GLU A 255 -14.03 42.09 8.86
N PHE A 256 -13.08 41.27 8.43
CA PHE A 256 -12.60 40.15 9.23
C PHE A 256 -11.26 40.59 9.84
N PHE A 257 -11.14 40.56 11.13
CA PHE A 257 -9.89 40.81 11.80
C PHE A 257 -9.64 39.84 12.93
N VAL A 258 -8.45 39.84 13.42
CA VAL A 258 -7.98 38.94 14.43
C VAL A 258 -7.76 39.67 15.71
N GLY A 259 -8.52 39.32 16.72
CA GLY A 259 -8.39 39.82 18.06
C GLY A 259 -7.15 39.28 18.78
N ALA A 260 -6.76 39.96 19.85
CA ALA A 260 -5.56 39.65 20.63
C ALA A 260 -5.55 38.27 21.32
N SER A 261 -6.64 37.51 21.23
CA SER A 261 -6.82 36.22 21.92
C SER A 261 -7.09 35.03 20.98
N ASN A 262 -6.58 35.07 19.75
CA ASN A 262 -6.89 34.08 18.69
C ASN A 262 -8.37 34.07 18.29
N THR A 263 -9.04 35.20 18.52
CA THR A 263 -10.46 35.35 18.14
C THR A 263 -10.56 35.78 16.68
N TRP A 264 -11.63 35.35 16.05
CA TRP A 264 -12.05 35.85 14.75
C TRP A 264 -13.11 36.91 15.01
N ASP A 265 -12.79 38.14 14.73
CA ASP A 265 -13.71 39.25 14.90
C ASP A 265 -14.28 39.61 13.53
N ILE A 266 -15.60 39.80 13.45
CA ILE A 266 -16.30 40.10 12.22
C ILE A 266 -17.17 41.33 12.46
N ILE A 267 -16.96 42.36 11.67
CA ILE A 267 -17.82 43.54 11.66
C ILE A 267 -18.50 43.66 10.33
N ILE A 268 -19.81 43.76 10.33
CA ILE A 268 -20.57 44.10 9.13
C ILE A 268 -21.03 45.56 9.23
N TYR A 269 -20.74 46.33 8.17
CA TYR A 269 -21.09 47.73 8.09
C TYR A 269 -22.25 47.93 7.13
N ASN A 270 -23.37 48.47 7.63
CA ASN A 270 -24.55 48.82 6.84
C ASN A 270 -25.14 47.63 6.04
N ILE A 271 -24.98 46.42 6.54
CA ILE A 271 -25.54 45.21 5.98
C ILE A 271 -26.48 44.61 7.04
N LYS A 272 -27.73 44.23 6.65
CA LYS A 272 -28.68 43.66 7.59
C LYS A 272 -28.27 42.34 8.16
N TRP A 273 -27.65 41.51 7.31
CA TRP A 273 -27.13 40.20 7.68
C TRP A 273 -26.13 39.70 6.63
N PHE A 274 -25.31 38.80 7.05
CA PHE A 274 -24.26 38.21 6.24
C PHE A 274 -24.09 36.75 6.59
N ASN A 275 -24.19 35.87 5.56
CA ASN A 275 -23.97 34.45 5.72
C ASN A 275 -22.74 34.03 4.95
N PHE A 276 -21.89 33.25 5.57
CA PHE A 276 -20.70 32.71 4.92
C PHE A 276 -20.40 31.30 5.37
N ASP A 277 -19.84 30.52 4.47
CA ASP A 277 -19.33 29.20 4.74
C ASP A 277 -17.83 29.30 5.07
N VAL A 278 -17.39 28.49 6.03
CA VAL A 278 -16.00 28.26 6.41
C VAL A 278 -15.71 26.79 6.13
N ASP A 279 -15.02 26.50 5.03
CA ASP A 279 -14.64 25.14 4.63
C ASP A 279 -13.22 24.85 5.10
N PHE A 280 -13.04 23.79 5.90
CA PHE A 280 -11.72 23.36 6.34
C PHE A 280 -11.09 22.43 5.34
N LYS A 281 -9.87 22.75 4.93
CA LYS A 281 -9.12 22.05 3.89
C LYS A 281 -7.68 21.77 4.31
N ASP A 282 -7.14 20.66 3.87
CA ASP A 282 -5.69 20.42 3.91
C ASP A 282 -4.96 21.17 2.79
N LYS A 283 -3.63 21.07 2.76
CA LYS A 283 -2.80 21.71 1.72
C LYS A 283 -3.00 21.13 0.32
N ALA A 284 -3.58 19.94 0.21
CA ALA A 284 -3.94 19.31 -1.06
C ALA A 284 -5.37 19.66 -1.52
N GLY A 285 -6.16 20.33 -0.66
CA GLY A 285 -7.54 20.73 -0.93
C GLY A 285 -8.58 19.69 -0.51
N ASN A 286 -8.18 18.65 0.23
CA ASN A 286 -9.11 17.67 0.77
C ASN A 286 -9.87 18.26 1.96
N ASP A 287 -11.09 17.76 2.18
CA ASP A 287 -11.91 18.14 3.33
C ASP A 287 -11.30 17.61 4.64
N VAL A 288 -11.29 18.47 5.66
CA VAL A 288 -10.86 18.14 7.02
C VAL A 288 -12.07 18.22 7.95
N THR A 289 -12.44 17.10 8.56
CA THR A 289 -13.61 17.02 9.44
C THR A 289 -13.21 17.23 10.88
N LEU A 290 -13.71 18.28 11.50
CA LEU A 290 -13.35 18.68 12.87
C LEU A 290 -14.55 18.54 13.80
N ALA A 291 -14.29 18.09 15.04
CA ALA A 291 -15.19 18.35 16.16
C ALA A 291 -14.79 19.72 16.74
N GLN A 292 -15.73 20.65 16.77
CA GLN A 292 -15.46 22.03 17.13
C GLN A 292 -16.44 22.50 18.20
N ALA A 293 -15.94 23.37 19.05
CA ALA A 293 -16.75 24.21 19.89
C ALA A 293 -16.23 25.65 19.75
N THR A 294 -17.16 26.56 19.58
CA THR A 294 -16.88 27.96 19.32
C THR A 294 -17.60 28.82 20.32
N VAL A 295 -16.85 29.61 21.06
CA VAL A 295 -17.42 30.67 21.87
C VAL A 295 -17.78 31.82 20.95
N VAL A 296 -19.03 32.25 21.00
CA VAL A 296 -19.49 33.48 20.37
C VAL A 296 -19.71 34.49 21.50
N ALA A 297 -19.24 35.69 21.29
CA ALA A 297 -19.37 36.78 22.26
C ALA A 297 -19.91 38.04 21.59
N ASP A 298 -20.40 38.97 22.41
CA ASP A 298 -20.87 40.29 21.98
C ASP A 298 -22.11 40.22 21.05
N VAL A 299 -23.03 39.34 21.38
CA VAL A 299 -24.35 39.32 20.75
C VAL A 299 -25.29 40.13 21.61
N ASP A 300 -25.40 41.43 21.37
CA ASP A 300 -26.21 42.34 22.11
C ASP A 300 -27.09 43.22 21.20
N TRP A 301 -27.81 44.16 21.77
CA TRP A 301 -28.69 45.08 21.07
C TRP A 301 -29.57 44.37 20.04
N ASN A 302 -29.49 44.71 18.76
CA ASN A 302 -30.25 44.13 17.66
C ASN A 302 -29.50 43.02 16.92
N GLN A 303 -28.46 42.52 17.52
CA GLN A 303 -27.57 41.53 16.87
C GLN A 303 -28.14 40.11 16.95
N SER A 304 -27.84 39.33 15.97
CA SER A 304 -28.11 37.89 15.94
C SER A 304 -26.89 37.13 15.39
N PHE A 305 -26.70 35.94 15.91
CA PHE A 305 -25.58 35.10 15.51
C PHE A 305 -25.97 33.61 15.53
N SER A 306 -25.54 32.84 14.54
CA SER A 306 -25.61 31.38 14.58
C SER A 306 -24.44 30.74 13.91
N ILE A 307 -24.10 29.53 14.30
CA ILE A 307 -23.14 28.66 13.67
C ILE A 307 -23.81 27.31 13.41
N ASP A 308 -23.83 26.88 12.15
CA ASP A 308 -24.35 25.59 11.73
C ASP A 308 -23.23 24.69 11.25
N TYR A 309 -23.06 23.52 11.83
CA TYR A 309 -22.08 22.51 11.40
C TYR A 309 -22.75 21.51 10.46
N ASN A 310 -22.13 21.25 9.33
CA ASN A 310 -22.78 20.52 8.22
C ASN A 310 -22.97 19.01 8.45
N LYS A 311 -22.31 18.41 9.44
CA LYS A 311 -22.50 16.97 9.75
C LYS A 311 -23.33 16.76 11.01
N THR A 312 -22.96 17.37 12.13
CA THR A 312 -23.70 17.23 13.39
C THR A 312 -23.70 18.55 14.13
N GLN A 313 -24.87 19.06 14.43
CA GLN A 313 -25.07 20.23 15.28
C GLN A 313 -25.48 19.76 16.69
N PHE A 314 -24.73 20.19 17.69
CA PHE A 314 -25.13 20.01 19.09
C PHE A 314 -25.88 21.23 19.61
N LYS A 315 -26.55 21.06 20.76
CA LYS A 315 -27.27 22.13 21.39
C LYS A 315 -26.32 23.23 21.86
N ASN A 316 -26.71 24.49 21.66
CA ASN A 316 -25.94 25.63 22.14
C ASN A 316 -25.93 25.66 23.67
N VAL A 317 -24.79 26.01 24.26
CA VAL A 317 -24.64 26.21 25.70
C VAL A 317 -24.75 27.69 26.00
N ILE A 318 -25.85 28.11 26.61
CA ILE A 318 -26.11 29.50 26.92
C ILE A 318 -25.81 29.70 28.42
N PRO A 319 -24.81 30.52 28.78
CA PRO A 319 -24.53 30.82 30.17
C PRO A 319 -25.74 31.46 30.86
N LYS A 320 -25.91 31.12 32.10
CA LYS A 320 -26.94 31.78 32.94
C LYS A 320 -26.65 33.28 32.99
N ASP A 321 -27.64 34.12 32.87
CA ASP A 321 -27.54 35.56 32.86
C ASP A 321 -26.80 36.17 31.65
N SER A 322 -26.62 35.41 30.55
CA SER A 322 -26.07 35.91 29.30
C SER A 322 -26.98 36.91 28.60
N GLY A 323 -28.27 36.94 28.95
CA GLY A 323 -29.27 37.75 28.26
C GLY A 323 -29.68 37.22 26.89
N LEU A 324 -29.16 36.05 26.48
CA LEU A 324 -29.45 35.46 25.17
C LEU A 324 -30.66 34.51 25.23
N VAL A 325 -31.38 34.51 24.12
CA VAL A 325 -32.44 33.54 23.82
C VAL A 325 -32.14 32.87 22.47
N GLU A 326 -32.44 31.59 22.40
CA GLU A 326 -32.31 30.83 21.16
C GLU A 326 -33.64 30.81 20.42
N LEU A 327 -33.64 31.22 19.18
CA LEU A 327 -34.77 31.19 18.28
C LEU A 327 -34.79 29.88 17.47
N GLU A 328 -35.77 29.73 16.59
CA GLU A 328 -35.80 28.65 15.61
C GLU A 328 -34.50 28.64 14.79
N ASN A 329 -34.02 27.45 14.47
CA ASN A 329 -32.77 27.21 13.72
C ASN A 329 -31.46 27.60 14.43
N GLY A 330 -31.44 27.66 15.77
CA GLY A 330 -30.22 27.90 16.53
C GLY A 330 -29.71 29.35 16.51
N VAL A 331 -30.51 30.28 16.02
CA VAL A 331 -30.14 31.70 15.97
C VAL A 331 -30.24 32.29 17.37
N MET A 332 -29.12 32.82 17.86
CA MET A 332 -29.02 33.47 19.15
C MET A 332 -29.26 34.98 18.99
N HIS A 333 -30.01 35.57 19.88
CA HIS A 333 -30.19 37.02 19.99
C HIS A 333 -30.39 37.42 21.45
N HIS A 334 -30.16 38.69 21.76
CA HIS A 334 -30.36 39.21 23.10
C HIS A 334 -31.85 39.33 23.44
N ASP A 335 -32.25 38.97 24.65
CA ASP A 335 -33.65 39.03 25.12
C ASP A 335 -34.19 40.48 25.25
N ASN A 336 -33.27 41.43 25.39
CA ASN A 336 -33.59 42.85 25.36
C ASN A 336 -32.85 43.53 24.19
N PRO A 337 -33.45 43.61 23.04
CA PRO A 337 -32.80 44.11 21.82
C PRO A 337 -32.55 45.62 21.81
N THR A 338 -32.94 46.33 22.86
CA THR A 338 -32.70 47.79 22.99
C THR A 338 -31.55 48.13 23.92
N VAL A 339 -30.90 47.14 24.50
CA VAL A 339 -29.79 47.31 25.44
C VAL A 339 -28.48 47.07 24.66
N ASP A 340 -27.68 48.11 24.57
CA ASP A 340 -26.28 48.03 24.26
C ASP A 340 -25.54 47.72 25.58
N GLU A 341 -25.17 46.47 25.76
CA GLU A 341 -24.45 46.04 26.98
C GLU A 341 -22.94 46.45 26.94
N GLY A 342 -22.49 46.99 25.82
CA GLY A 342 -21.17 47.58 25.59
C GLY A 342 -19.99 46.72 26.07
N PHE A 343 -18.96 46.64 25.32
CA PHE A 343 -17.69 46.01 25.71
C PHE A 343 -16.99 46.85 26.80
N GLU A 344 -17.63 47.08 27.94
CA GLU A 344 -16.95 47.68 29.08
C GLU A 344 -15.97 46.69 29.68
N GLY A 345 -14.82 46.64 29.03
CA GLY A 345 -13.56 46.15 29.55
C GLY A 345 -13.58 45.02 30.56
N VAL A 346 -13.56 43.78 30.09
CA VAL A 346 -12.81 42.63 30.63
C VAL A 346 -13.08 42.18 32.08
N LYS A 347 -14.18 42.57 32.75
CA LYS A 347 -14.41 42.14 34.14
C LYS A 347 -15.58 41.20 34.36
N SER A 348 -16.42 41.03 33.39
CA SER A 348 -17.51 40.04 33.40
C SER A 348 -17.54 39.29 32.12
N ILE A 349 -18.14 38.09 32.12
CA ILE A 349 -18.52 37.43 30.87
C ILE A 349 -19.32 38.48 30.11
N PRO A 350 -18.93 38.81 28.88
CA PRO A 350 -19.72 39.70 28.08
C PRO A 350 -21.16 39.11 28.04
N LYS A 351 -22.12 39.84 28.50
CA LYS A 351 -23.50 39.47 28.23
C LYS A 351 -23.61 39.29 26.75
N GLY A 352 -24.48 38.40 26.28
CA GLY A 352 -24.54 38.07 24.89
C GLY A 352 -23.49 37.05 24.41
N SER A 353 -23.03 36.17 25.29
CA SER A 353 -22.11 35.09 24.91
C SER A 353 -22.74 33.70 25.04
N TYR A 354 -22.33 32.80 24.15
CA TYR A 354 -22.75 31.39 24.20
C TYR A 354 -21.65 30.50 23.55
N VAL A 355 -21.81 29.18 23.72
CA VAL A 355 -20.94 28.21 23.04
C VAL A 355 -21.80 27.42 22.06
N SER A 356 -21.40 27.46 20.80
CA SER A 356 -21.93 26.59 19.75
C SER A 356 -20.93 25.44 19.49
N SER A 357 -21.45 24.24 19.25
CA SER A 357 -20.59 23.08 19.01
C SER A 357 -21.19 22.12 17.99
N GLY A 358 -20.31 21.43 17.27
CA GLY A 358 -20.70 20.51 16.23
C GLY A 358 -19.54 19.75 15.60
N ILE A 359 -19.88 18.95 14.62
CA ILE A 359 -18.94 18.19 13.82
C ILE A 359 -19.15 18.52 12.35
N GLY A 360 -18.07 18.83 11.65
CA GLY A 360 -18.15 19.10 10.21
C GLY A 360 -16.82 19.45 9.58
N ASN A 361 -16.80 19.39 8.26
CA ASN A 361 -15.75 19.99 7.45
C ASN A 361 -16.12 21.40 6.96
N ARG A 362 -17.34 21.84 7.34
CA ARG A 362 -17.88 23.17 7.05
C ARG A 362 -18.65 23.70 8.24
N MET A 363 -18.45 24.96 8.54
CA MET A 363 -19.36 25.77 9.35
C MET A 363 -20.05 26.79 8.45
N THR A 364 -21.35 26.99 8.63
CA THR A 364 -22.07 28.15 8.08
C THR A 364 -22.31 29.12 9.22
N ILE A 365 -21.78 30.33 9.08
CA ILE A 365 -21.94 31.39 10.07
C ILE A 365 -22.93 32.40 9.54
N HIS A 366 -23.91 32.72 10.38
CA HIS A 366 -24.81 33.83 10.18
C HIS A 366 -24.52 34.91 11.20
N ILE A 367 -24.35 36.13 10.76
CA ILE A 367 -24.20 37.32 11.60
C ILE A 367 -25.11 38.41 11.03
N GLY A 368 -25.86 39.09 11.87
CA GLY A 368 -26.72 40.14 11.38
C GLY A 368 -27.60 40.76 12.45
N SER A 369 -28.45 41.66 12.00
CA SER A 369 -29.56 42.18 12.74
C SER A 369 -30.88 41.85 12.01
N SER A 370 -31.91 41.54 12.72
CA SER A 370 -33.21 41.22 12.13
C SER A 370 -34.35 41.62 13.05
N HIS A 371 -35.23 42.49 12.57
CA HIS A 371 -36.42 42.84 13.31
C HIS A 371 -37.34 41.63 13.53
N ALA A 372 -37.33 40.66 12.61
CA ALA A 372 -38.13 39.44 12.72
C ALA A 372 -37.66 38.55 13.89
N THR A 373 -36.39 38.60 14.23
CA THR A 373 -35.79 37.81 15.32
C THR A 373 -35.82 38.55 16.66
N THR A 374 -35.85 39.88 16.64
CA THR A 374 -35.82 40.70 17.87
C THR A 374 -37.22 41.06 18.41
N GLY A 375 -38.28 40.69 17.71
CA GLY A 375 -39.64 41.06 18.08
C GLY A 375 -39.95 42.57 17.94
N ILE A 376 -39.06 43.37 17.39
CA ILE A 376 -39.28 44.78 17.05
C ILE A 376 -40.13 44.83 15.79
N SER A 377 -41.10 45.75 15.70
CA SER A 377 -41.88 45.94 14.50
C SER A 377 -40.96 46.39 13.34
N GLU A 378 -41.37 46.06 12.11
CA GLU A 378 -40.63 46.51 10.92
C GLU A 378 -40.50 48.03 10.84
N GLU A 379 -41.52 48.76 11.29
CA GLU A 379 -41.50 50.22 11.39
C GLU A 379 -40.46 50.70 12.40
N ALA A 380 -40.41 50.09 13.59
CA ALA A 380 -39.41 50.44 14.62
C ALA A 380 -37.98 50.05 14.14
N TYR A 381 -37.81 48.89 13.50
CA TYR A 381 -36.56 48.47 12.94
C TYR A 381 -36.07 49.41 11.80
N ASN A 382 -36.94 49.76 10.89
CA ASN A 382 -36.60 50.70 9.81
C ASN A 382 -36.30 52.10 10.36
N LYS A 383 -36.97 52.51 11.45
CA LYS A 383 -36.67 53.78 12.13
C LYS A 383 -35.29 53.75 12.78
N LEU A 384 -34.90 52.66 13.45
CA LEU A 384 -33.53 52.51 13.94
C LEU A 384 -32.47 52.53 12.82
N TRP A 385 -32.82 52.02 11.64
CA TRP A 385 -31.98 52.01 10.47
C TRP A 385 -31.85 53.34 9.73
N HIS A 386 -32.94 54.13 9.70
CA HIS A 386 -33.05 55.32 8.84
C HIS A 386 -32.99 56.63 9.59
N ASP A 387 -33.37 56.68 10.87
CA ASP A 387 -33.46 57.89 11.67
C ASP A 387 -32.20 58.20 12.53
N GLY A 388 -31.14 57.42 12.40
CA GLY A 388 -29.84 57.85 12.88
C GLY A 388 -29.46 59.09 12.09
N ASP A 389 -29.43 60.22 12.67
CA ASP A 389 -29.29 61.64 12.25
C ASP A 389 -28.48 61.94 10.98
N GLY A 390 -28.40 61.04 10.02
CA GLY A 390 -27.67 61.17 8.77
C GLY A 390 -26.16 61.23 8.88
N SER A 391 -25.61 61.04 10.04
CA SER A 391 -24.15 61.12 10.32
C SER A 391 -23.41 59.76 10.13
N GLY A 392 -23.99 58.84 9.39
CA GLY A 392 -23.28 57.62 9.01
C GLY A 392 -23.17 56.53 10.05
N ALA A 393 -24.04 56.53 11.07
CA ALA A 393 -24.18 55.45 12.01
C ALA A 393 -24.92 54.27 11.36
N GLY A 394 -24.26 53.57 10.51
CA GLY A 394 -24.71 52.22 10.09
C GLY A 394 -24.67 51.28 11.28
N PHE A 395 -25.59 50.31 11.32
CA PHE A 395 -25.49 49.23 12.26
C PHE A 395 -24.19 48.49 12.04
N ASN A 396 -23.37 48.46 13.05
CA ASN A 396 -22.21 47.60 13.10
C ASN A 396 -22.63 46.38 13.93
N VAL A 397 -22.63 45.22 13.30
CA VAL A 397 -22.77 43.98 14.03
C VAL A 397 -21.34 43.47 14.25
N PHE A 398 -20.98 43.35 15.50
CA PHE A 398 -19.70 42.83 15.90
C PHE A 398 -19.91 41.44 16.50
N GLY A 399 -19.18 40.47 16.04
CA GLY A 399 -19.19 39.13 16.60
C GLY A 399 -17.77 38.65 16.77
N SER A 400 -17.47 38.13 17.92
CA SER A 400 -16.20 37.50 18.23
C SER A 400 -16.39 36.00 18.41
N ALA A 401 -15.54 35.20 17.78
CA ALA A 401 -15.59 33.76 17.86
C ALA A 401 -14.20 33.20 18.18
N SER A 402 -14.11 32.29 19.13
CA SER A 402 -12.89 31.57 19.44
C SER A 402 -13.13 30.07 19.54
N SER A 403 -12.25 29.29 18.94
CA SER A 403 -12.33 27.82 19.02
C SER A 403 -11.82 27.32 20.37
N LEU A 404 -12.52 26.32 20.91
CA LEU A 404 -12.15 25.62 22.12
C LEU A 404 -11.51 24.28 21.77
N GLU A 405 -10.64 23.79 22.64
CA GLU A 405 -10.07 22.47 22.51
C GLU A 405 -11.12 21.39 22.78
N VAL A 406 -11.24 20.45 21.88
CA VAL A 406 -12.15 19.30 22.00
C VAL A 406 -11.34 18.01 21.96
N THR A 407 -11.39 17.22 23.04
CA THR A 407 -10.77 15.89 23.06
C THR A 407 -11.64 14.92 22.29
N VAL A 408 -11.12 14.32 21.26
CA VAL A 408 -11.87 13.38 20.39
C VAL A 408 -11.46 11.95 20.69
N LYS A 409 -12.41 11.01 20.63
CA LYS A 409 -12.12 9.58 20.69
C LYS A 409 -11.21 9.22 19.49
N PRO A 410 -10.09 8.51 19.71
CA PRO A 410 -9.20 8.17 18.62
C PRO A 410 -9.89 7.23 17.62
N GLN A 411 -9.55 7.42 16.35
CA GLN A 411 -10.07 6.59 15.27
C GLN A 411 -9.46 5.19 15.30
N ALA A 412 -10.23 4.23 14.78
CA ALA A 412 -9.75 2.87 14.59
C ALA A 412 -8.54 2.85 13.65
N LEU A 413 -7.58 2.00 13.95
CA LEU A 413 -6.35 1.87 13.18
C LEU A 413 -6.56 1.00 11.94
N ALA A 414 -5.65 1.13 10.96
CA ALA A 414 -5.58 0.23 9.82
C ALA A 414 -4.14 -0.21 9.59
N MET A 415 -3.95 -1.45 9.17
CA MET A 415 -2.63 -1.95 8.77
C MET A 415 -2.74 -2.93 7.61
N GLY A 416 -1.65 -3.08 6.87
CA GLY A 416 -1.52 -4.09 5.84
C GLY A 416 -0.07 -4.53 5.70
N TYR A 417 0.14 -5.80 5.33
CA TYR A 417 1.44 -6.35 4.98
C TYR A 417 1.30 -7.56 4.07
N ASP A 418 2.34 -7.85 3.31
CA ASP A 418 2.46 -9.01 2.45
C ASP A 418 3.78 -9.74 2.71
N THR A 419 3.82 -11.02 2.37
CA THR A 419 5.00 -11.86 2.50
C THR A 419 5.44 -12.41 1.14
N VAL A 420 6.69 -12.84 1.05
CA VAL A 420 7.25 -13.45 -0.14
C VAL A 420 7.86 -14.80 0.24
N LYS A 421 7.52 -15.83 -0.50
CA LYS A 421 8.15 -17.13 -0.42
C LYS A 421 9.26 -17.19 -1.48
N TYR A 422 10.51 -17.24 -1.06
CA TYR A 422 11.63 -17.45 -1.98
C TYR A 422 11.91 -18.94 -2.13
N GLU A 423 11.78 -19.45 -3.33
CA GLU A 423 11.91 -20.88 -3.65
C GLU A 423 13.10 -21.10 -4.58
N VAL A 424 14.04 -21.95 -4.16
CA VAL A 424 15.15 -22.37 -5.02
C VAL A 424 14.64 -23.37 -6.04
N ILE A 425 14.91 -23.11 -7.31
CA ILE A 425 14.48 -23.95 -8.42
C ILE A 425 15.18 -25.31 -8.32
N GLY A 426 14.40 -26.39 -8.34
CA GLY A 426 14.93 -27.75 -8.39
C GLY A 426 15.47 -28.06 -9.78
N LEU A 427 16.79 -27.92 -9.97
CA LEU A 427 17.46 -28.11 -11.25
C LEU A 427 17.86 -29.59 -11.42
N LYS A 428 17.43 -30.23 -12.51
CA LYS A 428 17.66 -31.65 -12.79
C LYS A 428 18.25 -31.80 -14.21
N PRO A 429 19.57 -31.88 -14.35
CA PRO A 429 20.20 -32.25 -15.60
C PRO A 429 20.10 -33.76 -15.85
N GLU A 430 20.11 -34.17 -17.10
CA GLU A 430 20.08 -35.58 -17.50
C GLU A 430 21.22 -35.89 -18.46
N LYS A 431 21.69 -37.14 -18.49
CA LYS A 431 22.66 -37.64 -19.44
C LYS A 431 22.07 -38.79 -20.26
N ALA A 432 22.40 -38.81 -21.55
CA ALA A 432 22.04 -39.89 -22.45
C ALA A 432 23.28 -40.32 -23.24
N ILE A 433 23.21 -41.55 -23.82
CA ILE A 433 24.17 -42.06 -24.81
C ILE A 433 23.39 -42.17 -26.12
N GLU A 434 23.98 -41.67 -27.21
CA GLU A 434 23.36 -41.66 -28.53
C GLU A 434 24.34 -42.15 -29.59
N LYS A 435 23.86 -42.80 -30.66
CA LYS A 435 24.75 -43.18 -31.78
C LYS A 435 25.26 -41.96 -32.56
N THR A 436 24.37 -40.99 -32.72
CA THR A 436 24.64 -39.67 -33.32
C THR A 436 23.78 -38.65 -32.58
N ALA A 437 24.16 -37.38 -32.60
CA ALA A 437 23.39 -36.31 -31.96
C ALA A 437 21.93 -36.33 -32.37
N ASP A 438 21.03 -36.14 -31.38
CA ASP A 438 19.56 -36.21 -31.52
C ASP A 438 19.00 -37.58 -31.94
N SER A 439 19.76 -38.67 -31.79
CA SER A 439 19.24 -40.04 -32.01
C SER A 439 18.65 -40.63 -30.74
N GLU A 440 18.09 -41.85 -30.82
CA GLU A 440 17.53 -42.56 -29.67
C GLU A 440 18.60 -42.81 -28.59
N ASN A 441 18.23 -42.63 -27.33
CA ASN A 441 19.07 -42.95 -26.18
C ASN A 441 19.31 -44.45 -26.10
N ILE A 442 20.57 -44.86 -26.12
CA ILE A 442 21.02 -46.26 -26.07
C ILE A 442 21.69 -46.59 -24.73
N ASP A 443 21.30 -45.90 -23.64
CA ASP A 443 21.77 -46.25 -22.30
C ASP A 443 21.50 -47.74 -21.99
N GLY A 444 22.51 -48.41 -21.40
CA GLY A 444 22.47 -49.85 -21.17
C GLY A 444 22.80 -50.73 -22.37
N ALA A 445 22.98 -50.17 -23.56
CA ALA A 445 23.28 -50.92 -24.77
C ALA A 445 24.77 -51.25 -24.96
N THR A 446 25.05 -52.06 -25.99
CA THR A 446 26.39 -52.38 -26.44
C THR A 446 26.90 -51.33 -27.41
N ILE A 447 28.13 -50.86 -27.20
CA ILE A 447 28.88 -50.00 -28.11
C ILE A 447 30.07 -50.82 -28.64
N ASP A 448 30.22 -50.90 -29.95
CA ASP A 448 31.29 -51.65 -30.56
C ASP A 448 32.65 -50.99 -30.35
N LEU A 449 33.67 -51.79 -30.16
CA LEU A 449 35.03 -51.31 -30.03
C LEU A 449 35.45 -50.49 -31.30
N ASN A 450 36.05 -49.30 -31.10
CA ASN A 450 36.46 -48.34 -32.13
C ASN A 450 35.29 -47.62 -32.83
N SER A 451 34.05 -47.80 -32.42
CA SER A 451 32.94 -47.02 -32.94
C SER A 451 32.87 -45.65 -32.27
N THR A 452 32.35 -44.67 -32.98
CA THR A 452 32.02 -43.33 -32.43
C THR A 452 30.60 -43.28 -31.93
N PHE A 453 30.36 -42.47 -30.91
CA PHE A 453 29.07 -42.23 -30.32
C PHE A 453 29.03 -40.86 -29.65
N VAL A 454 27.92 -40.45 -29.11
CA VAL A 454 27.71 -39.15 -28.49
C VAL A 454 27.24 -39.32 -27.04
N TYR A 455 27.93 -38.65 -26.11
CA TYR A 455 27.32 -38.32 -24.82
C TYR A 455 26.50 -37.04 -24.97
N HIS A 456 25.18 -37.14 -24.73
CA HIS A 456 24.27 -36.02 -24.73
C HIS A 456 24.06 -35.54 -23.30
N LEU A 457 24.59 -34.37 -22.98
CA LEU A 457 24.48 -33.70 -21.71
C LEU A 457 23.28 -32.77 -21.81
N LYS A 458 22.13 -33.17 -21.23
CA LYS A 458 20.89 -32.40 -21.22
C LYS A 458 20.90 -31.44 -20.04
N GLY A 459 21.06 -30.16 -20.32
CA GLY A 459 21.14 -29.15 -19.29
C GLY A 459 19.84 -28.94 -18.52
N ALA A 460 19.95 -28.56 -17.27
CA ALA A 460 18.80 -28.26 -16.43
C ALA A 460 18.04 -27.02 -16.91
N LEU A 461 16.73 -27.04 -16.81
CA LEU A 461 15.87 -25.93 -17.19
C LEU A 461 15.90 -24.84 -16.11
N VAL A 462 16.42 -23.66 -16.45
CA VAL A 462 16.33 -22.46 -15.64
C VAL A 462 15.05 -21.71 -15.99
N LEU A 463 14.15 -21.50 -15.02
CA LEU A 463 12.87 -20.81 -15.22
C LEU A 463 13.08 -19.31 -15.49
N GLY A 464 12.12 -18.67 -16.17
CA GLY A 464 12.03 -17.23 -16.30
C GLY A 464 11.43 -16.56 -15.05
N ASP A 465 11.39 -15.24 -15.07
CA ASP A 465 10.87 -14.40 -13.98
C ASP A 465 11.55 -14.66 -12.61
N ARG A 466 12.78 -15.12 -12.66
CA ARG A 466 13.62 -15.37 -11.48
C ARG A 466 14.19 -14.07 -10.91
N LYS A 467 14.42 -14.06 -9.61
CA LYS A 467 15.00 -12.91 -8.88
C LYS A 467 16.53 -12.96 -8.78
N GLU A 468 17.15 -13.78 -9.61
CA GLU A 468 18.59 -13.94 -9.64
C GLU A 468 19.06 -14.02 -11.10
N ALA A 469 20.09 -13.25 -11.46
CA ALA A 469 20.67 -13.30 -12.80
C ALA A 469 21.36 -14.64 -13.04
N LEU A 470 21.27 -15.17 -14.25
CA LEU A 470 22.04 -16.34 -14.66
C LEU A 470 23.46 -15.90 -15.05
N THR A 471 24.44 -16.23 -14.23
CA THR A 471 25.84 -15.83 -14.42
C THR A 471 26.77 -16.99 -14.77
N ASP A 472 26.38 -18.22 -14.45
CA ASP A 472 27.14 -19.44 -14.76
C ASP A 472 26.18 -20.54 -15.22
N TYR A 473 26.52 -21.15 -16.35
CA TYR A 473 25.87 -22.34 -16.89
C TYR A 473 26.91 -23.21 -17.55
N THR A 474 27.43 -24.19 -16.80
CA THR A 474 28.63 -24.97 -17.16
C THR A 474 28.31 -26.46 -17.08
N PHE A 475 28.76 -27.21 -18.09
CA PHE A 475 28.74 -28.68 -18.14
C PHE A 475 30.11 -29.18 -17.78
N SER A 476 30.22 -30.13 -16.85
CA SER A 476 31.46 -30.73 -16.43
C SER A 476 31.32 -32.25 -16.42
N ASP A 477 32.00 -32.89 -17.36
CA ASP A 477 31.99 -34.34 -17.60
C ASP A 477 33.36 -34.94 -17.28
N ASP A 478 33.44 -35.77 -16.25
CA ASP A 478 34.62 -36.53 -15.85
C ASP A 478 34.42 -37.97 -16.34
N TYR A 479 34.91 -38.25 -17.55
CA TYR A 479 34.67 -39.50 -18.25
C TYR A 479 35.79 -40.53 -17.99
N ASP A 480 35.50 -41.81 -18.22
CA ASP A 480 36.50 -42.89 -18.11
C ASP A 480 37.42 -42.87 -19.35
N GLU A 481 38.58 -42.20 -19.26
CA GLU A 481 39.57 -42.11 -20.32
C GLU A 481 40.23 -43.43 -20.69
N LYS A 482 40.04 -44.49 -19.91
CA LYS A 482 40.48 -45.83 -20.26
C LYS A 482 39.50 -46.55 -21.16
N GLY A 483 38.24 -46.22 -21.07
CA GLY A 483 37.14 -46.79 -21.85
C GLY A 483 36.81 -45.98 -23.11
N ASP A 484 36.88 -44.69 -23.02
CA ASP A 484 36.44 -43.74 -24.03
C ASP A 484 37.49 -42.68 -24.37
N GLU A 485 37.55 -42.27 -25.63
CA GLU A 485 38.41 -41.20 -26.13
C GLU A 485 37.55 -40.04 -26.64
N TYR A 486 37.70 -38.86 -26.04
CA TYR A 486 37.04 -37.64 -26.52
C TYR A 486 37.62 -37.21 -27.86
N GLN A 487 36.76 -36.96 -28.85
CA GLN A 487 37.16 -36.61 -30.21
C GLN A 487 37.42 -35.12 -30.42
N ASN A 488 37.53 -34.32 -29.36
CA ASN A 488 37.69 -32.85 -29.39
C ASN A 488 36.60 -32.16 -30.23
N LYS A 489 35.38 -32.70 -30.21
CA LYS A 489 34.28 -32.21 -30.99
C LYS A 489 33.01 -32.16 -30.13
N TYR A 490 32.39 -30.98 -30.06
CA TYR A 490 31.14 -30.77 -29.36
C TYR A 490 30.25 -29.77 -30.09
N THR A 491 28.95 -29.80 -29.73
CA THR A 491 27.96 -28.83 -30.18
C THR A 491 27.08 -28.48 -29.00
N ALA A 492 26.79 -27.19 -28.80
CA ALA A 492 25.83 -26.70 -27.82
C ALA A 492 24.57 -26.15 -28.55
N LYS A 493 23.37 -26.60 -28.15
CA LYS A 493 22.12 -26.14 -28.77
C LYS A 493 21.13 -25.69 -27.70
N LEU A 494 20.34 -24.65 -27.98
CA LEU A 494 19.21 -24.25 -27.14
C LEU A 494 18.09 -25.29 -27.22
N VAL A 495 17.49 -25.62 -26.07
CA VAL A 495 16.33 -26.52 -25.97
C VAL A 495 15.02 -25.74 -25.99
N LYS A 496 15.03 -24.50 -25.52
CA LYS A 496 13.89 -23.60 -25.46
C LYS A 496 14.20 -22.31 -26.19
N ASP A 497 13.16 -21.58 -26.59
CA ASP A 497 13.32 -20.21 -27.07
C ASP A 497 13.86 -19.35 -25.93
N VAL A 498 14.91 -18.56 -26.22
CA VAL A 498 15.57 -17.67 -25.27
C VAL A 498 15.40 -16.24 -25.75
N THR A 499 14.80 -15.40 -24.93
CA THR A 499 14.66 -13.97 -25.20
C THR A 499 15.81 -13.21 -24.58
N LEU A 500 16.49 -12.39 -25.38
CA LEU A 500 17.56 -11.51 -24.92
C LEU A 500 16.98 -10.17 -24.43
N LYS A 501 17.77 -9.42 -23.65
CA LYS A 501 17.38 -8.10 -23.10
C LYS A 501 17.06 -7.05 -24.16
N ASP A 502 17.61 -7.21 -25.38
CA ASP A 502 17.31 -6.33 -26.51
C ASP A 502 16.02 -6.72 -27.28
N GLY A 503 15.31 -7.76 -26.80
CA GLY A 503 14.10 -8.29 -27.43
C GLY A 503 14.36 -9.33 -28.53
N THR A 504 15.61 -9.64 -28.86
CA THR A 504 15.95 -10.71 -29.82
C THR A 504 15.56 -12.06 -29.24
N VAL A 505 14.93 -12.91 -30.05
CA VAL A 505 14.57 -14.28 -29.66
C VAL A 505 15.48 -15.26 -30.42
N LEU A 506 16.21 -16.07 -29.66
CA LEU A 506 16.94 -17.23 -30.19
C LEU A 506 16.05 -18.45 -30.05
N SER A 507 15.65 -19.05 -31.16
CA SER A 507 14.71 -20.18 -31.17
C SER A 507 15.36 -21.46 -30.63
N ALA A 508 14.55 -22.36 -30.11
CA ALA A 508 14.93 -23.74 -29.80
C ALA A 508 15.65 -24.39 -31.00
N GLY A 509 16.68 -25.19 -30.73
CA GLY A 509 17.54 -25.81 -31.75
C GLY A 509 18.66 -24.91 -32.28
N THR A 510 18.70 -23.62 -31.91
CA THR A 510 19.79 -22.73 -32.32
C THR A 510 21.14 -23.22 -31.79
N ASP A 511 22.14 -23.36 -32.69
CA ASP A 511 23.51 -23.64 -32.32
C ASP A 511 24.14 -22.43 -31.60
N VAL A 512 24.49 -22.64 -30.36
CA VAL A 512 25.05 -21.62 -29.45
C VAL A 512 26.51 -21.94 -29.06
N THR A 513 27.17 -22.89 -29.75
CA THR A 513 28.55 -23.31 -29.51
C THR A 513 29.50 -22.12 -29.46
N LYS A 514 29.33 -21.11 -30.33
CA LYS A 514 30.16 -19.90 -30.37
C LYS A 514 30.10 -19.06 -29.05
N PHE A 515 29.06 -19.25 -28.27
CA PHE A 515 28.87 -18.56 -26.99
C PHE A 515 29.42 -19.36 -25.80
N THR A 516 30.10 -20.48 -26.07
CA THR A 516 30.71 -21.32 -25.04
C THR A 516 32.25 -21.32 -25.18
N THR A 517 32.92 -21.80 -24.15
CA THR A 517 34.34 -22.17 -24.11
C THR A 517 34.44 -23.64 -23.72
N ALA A 518 35.44 -24.35 -24.27
CA ALA A 518 35.71 -25.74 -23.95
C ALA A 518 37.11 -25.89 -23.39
N ILE A 519 37.25 -26.66 -22.33
CA ILE A 519 38.52 -27.10 -21.74
C ILE A 519 38.42 -28.62 -21.58
N ALA A 520 39.43 -29.34 -22.11
CA ALA A 520 39.50 -30.80 -21.97
C ALA A 520 40.90 -31.13 -21.44
N GLU A 521 41.01 -31.50 -20.19
CA GLU A 521 42.26 -31.80 -19.48
C GLU A 521 42.04 -32.94 -18.50
N ASP A 522 43.01 -33.86 -18.39
CA ASP A 522 43.03 -34.93 -17.39
C ASP A 522 41.71 -35.74 -17.26
N GLY A 523 41.13 -36.16 -18.40
CA GLY A 523 39.88 -36.94 -18.43
C GLY A 523 38.63 -36.14 -18.14
N LYS A 524 38.72 -34.83 -17.93
CA LYS A 524 37.58 -33.95 -17.65
C LYS A 524 37.37 -32.97 -18.80
N ILE A 525 36.08 -32.87 -19.22
CA ILE A 525 35.63 -31.91 -20.21
C ILE A 525 34.75 -30.88 -19.52
N THR A 526 35.09 -29.62 -19.68
CA THR A 526 34.29 -28.50 -19.15
C THR A 526 33.83 -27.61 -20.30
N ILE A 527 32.53 -27.47 -20.50
CA ILE A 527 31.89 -26.56 -21.46
C ILE A 527 31.15 -25.48 -20.69
N SER A 528 31.65 -24.26 -20.74
CA SER A 528 31.07 -23.13 -20.02
C SER A 528 30.49 -22.10 -20.98
N PHE A 529 29.26 -21.64 -20.72
CA PHE A 529 28.74 -20.47 -21.40
C PHE A 529 29.50 -19.21 -20.95
N LYS A 530 29.79 -18.33 -21.92
CA LYS A 530 30.45 -17.05 -21.66
C LYS A 530 29.51 -16.14 -20.87
N GLU A 531 30.04 -15.49 -19.83
CA GLU A 531 29.29 -14.53 -19.00
C GLU A 531 28.72 -13.40 -19.86
N GLU A 532 29.44 -12.91 -20.86
CA GLU A 532 28.97 -11.88 -21.78
C GLU A 532 27.68 -12.30 -22.50
N PHE A 533 27.51 -13.58 -22.84
CA PHE A 533 26.30 -14.09 -23.45
C PHE A 533 25.18 -14.24 -22.40
N LEU A 534 25.47 -14.89 -21.26
CA LEU A 534 24.47 -15.11 -20.21
C LEU A 534 23.89 -13.78 -19.70
N SER A 535 24.72 -12.73 -19.62
CA SER A 535 24.30 -11.38 -19.19
C SER A 535 23.30 -10.72 -20.14
N THR A 536 23.22 -11.18 -21.40
CA THR A 536 22.23 -10.69 -22.39
C THR A 536 20.88 -11.38 -22.27
N VAL A 537 20.79 -12.53 -21.60
CA VAL A 537 19.52 -13.25 -21.42
C VAL A 537 18.60 -12.43 -20.52
N ALA A 538 17.35 -12.22 -20.95
CA ALA A 538 16.36 -11.50 -20.16
C ALA A 538 15.95 -12.32 -18.92
N ASP A 539 15.76 -11.66 -17.77
CA ASP A 539 15.39 -12.34 -16.52
C ASP A 539 14.03 -13.05 -16.61
N ALA A 540 13.12 -12.52 -17.42
CA ALA A 540 11.84 -13.15 -17.73
C ALA A 540 11.95 -14.37 -18.65
N SER A 541 13.12 -14.58 -19.29
CA SER A 541 13.31 -15.71 -20.22
C SER A 541 13.72 -16.97 -19.47
N VAL A 542 13.18 -18.10 -19.90
CA VAL A 542 13.74 -19.42 -19.57
C VAL A 542 15.10 -19.57 -20.24
N PHE A 543 15.97 -20.42 -19.67
CA PHE A 543 17.23 -20.82 -20.29
C PHE A 543 17.44 -22.33 -20.14
N GLN A 544 17.70 -22.99 -21.24
CA GLN A 544 18.12 -24.40 -21.27
C GLN A 544 18.94 -24.65 -22.52
N SER A 545 20.08 -25.31 -22.35
CA SER A 545 20.93 -25.75 -23.45
C SER A 545 21.39 -27.18 -23.23
N ASP A 546 21.52 -27.92 -24.31
CA ASP A 546 22.12 -29.24 -24.32
C ASP A 546 23.52 -29.18 -24.97
N VAL A 547 24.39 -30.10 -24.54
CA VAL A 547 25.73 -30.27 -25.13
C VAL A 547 25.89 -31.70 -25.63
N TYR A 548 26.35 -31.84 -26.84
CA TYR A 548 26.64 -33.12 -27.50
C TYR A 548 28.17 -33.26 -27.62
N LEU A 549 28.74 -34.29 -26.94
CA LEU A 549 30.15 -34.59 -26.93
C LEU A 549 30.43 -35.85 -27.78
N GLU A 550 31.28 -35.78 -28.80
CA GLU A 550 31.61 -36.93 -29.64
C GLU A 550 32.77 -37.73 -29.01
N PHE A 551 32.54 -39.04 -28.83
CA PHE A 551 33.47 -39.98 -28.25
C PHE A 551 33.72 -41.16 -29.16
N LYS A 552 34.85 -41.83 -28.94
CA LYS A 552 35.18 -43.12 -29.54
C LYS A 552 35.44 -44.15 -28.45
N ARG A 553 34.81 -45.32 -28.52
CA ARG A 553 35.07 -46.42 -27.61
C ARG A 553 36.47 -47.02 -27.90
N ILE A 554 37.34 -47.06 -26.91
CA ILE A 554 38.73 -47.50 -27.07
C ILE A 554 39.07 -48.80 -26.30
N ALA A 555 38.22 -49.28 -25.40
CA ALA A 555 38.44 -50.48 -24.66
C ALA A 555 37.19 -51.38 -24.55
N VAL A 556 37.39 -52.64 -24.28
CA VAL A 556 36.32 -53.63 -23.92
C VAL A 556 35.96 -53.44 -22.44
N GLY A 557 34.72 -53.81 -22.10
CA GLY A 557 34.21 -53.75 -20.73
C GLY A 557 33.04 -52.81 -20.58
N ALA A 558 32.65 -52.62 -19.35
CA ALA A 558 31.56 -51.71 -18.97
C ALA A 558 32.14 -50.30 -18.67
N VAL A 559 31.48 -49.27 -19.16
CA VAL A 559 31.78 -47.87 -18.88
C VAL A 559 30.53 -47.21 -18.29
N GLU A 560 30.73 -46.49 -17.20
CA GLU A 560 29.69 -45.64 -16.57
C GLU A 560 30.14 -44.19 -16.68
N ASN A 561 29.19 -43.28 -16.91
CA ASN A 561 29.49 -41.87 -17.00
C ASN A 561 28.36 -41.01 -16.39
N THR A 562 28.73 -39.97 -15.64
CA THR A 562 27.88 -38.98 -15.01
C THR A 562 28.49 -37.61 -15.25
N TYR A 563 27.68 -36.57 -15.41
CA TYR A 563 28.18 -35.21 -15.48
C TYR A 563 27.54 -34.30 -14.44
N ALA A 564 28.13 -33.16 -14.20
CA ALA A 564 27.54 -32.07 -13.41
C ALA A 564 27.20 -30.88 -14.31
N ASN A 565 25.99 -30.33 -14.17
CA ASN A 565 25.62 -29.03 -14.69
C ASN A 565 25.74 -28.00 -13.56
N ARG A 566 26.75 -27.12 -13.63
CA ARG A 566 26.92 -26.05 -12.65
C ARG A 566 26.13 -24.83 -13.10
N ILE A 567 25.29 -24.31 -12.22
CA ILE A 567 24.46 -23.15 -12.45
C ILE A 567 24.65 -22.21 -11.26
N ASN A 568 25.08 -20.98 -11.54
CA ASN A 568 25.43 -19.97 -10.53
C ASN A 568 26.28 -20.55 -9.38
N ASN A 569 27.36 -21.26 -9.76
CA ASN A 569 28.33 -21.91 -8.86
C ASN A 569 27.79 -23.08 -8.03
N VAL A 570 26.59 -23.59 -8.32
CA VAL A 570 26.01 -24.80 -7.67
C VAL A 570 26.02 -25.96 -8.65
N ASP A 571 26.64 -27.07 -8.28
CA ASP A 571 26.72 -28.29 -9.10
C ASP A 571 25.46 -29.14 -8.94
N HIS A 572 24.80 -29.45 -10.05
CA HIS A 572 23.65 -30.36 -10.15
C HIS A 572 24.07 -31.60 -10.93
N LYS A 573 24.04 -32.76 -10.29
CA LYS A 573 24.47 -34.03 -10.90
C LYS A 573 23.36 -34.63 -11.77
N SER A 574 23.75 -35.18 -12.93
CA SER A 574 22.86 -35.96 -13.78
C SER A 574 22.67 -37.39 -13.27
N ASN A 575 21.80 -38.15 -13.95
CA ASN A 575 21.80 -39.62 -13.88
C ASN A 575 23.14 -40.16 -14.40
N THR A 576 23.48 -41.39 -13.99
CA THR A 576 24.59 -42.17 -14.54
C THR A 576 24.10 -42.98 -15.72
N VAL A 577 24.79 -42.89 -16.86
CA VAL A 577 24.56 -43.75 -18.03
C VAL A 577 25.59 -44.86 -18.04
N LYS A 578 25.23 -46.03 -18.65
CA LYS A 578 26.07 -47.21 -18.74
C LYS A 578 26.11 -47.75 -20.12
N SER A 579 27.25 -48.30 -20.55
CA SER A 579 27.36 -49.05 -21.82
C SER A 579 28.38 -50.16 -21.67
N THR A 580 28.31 -51.16 -22.50
CA THR A 580 29.24 -52.32 -22.48
C THR A 580 29.80 -52.56 -23.85
N THR A 581 31.09 -52.85 -23.90
CA THR A 581 31.78 -53.28 -25.13
C THR A 581 32.20 -54.75 -24.99
N PRO A 582 31.69 -55.67 -25.80
CA PRO A 582 32.06 -57.06 -25.69
C PRO A 582 33.47 -57.30 -26.18
N GLU A 583 34.11 -58.36 -25.66
CA GLU A 583 35.37 -58.82 -26.21
C GLU A 583 35.18 -59.21 -27.67
N PRO A 584 36.13 -58.88 -28.56
CA PRO A 584 36.11 -59.32 -29.94
C PRO A 584 36.02 -60.87 -29.97
N GLN A 585 35.01 -61.38 -30.61
CA GLN A 585 34.91 -62.84 -30.78
C GLN A 585 36.19 -63.35 -31.44
N LYS A 586 36.89 -64.20 -30.70
CA LYS A 586 38.02 -64.92 -31.29
C LYS A 586 37.51 -65.73 -32.47
N PRO A 587 38.13 -65.62 -33.67
CA PRO A 587 37.66 -66.39 -34.82
C PRO A 587 37.58 -67.86 -34.41
N GLU A 588 36.40 -68.46 -34.54
CA GLU A 588 36.23 -69.92 -34.32
C GLU A 588 37.20 -70.63 -35.27
N PRO A 589 38.02 -71.60 -34.79
CA PRO A 589 38.89 -72.35 -35.65
C PRO A 589 38.02 -73.04 -36.72
N GLN A 590 38.29 -72.76 -37.99
CA GLN A 590 37.63 -73.42 -39.09
C GLN A 590 37.74 -74.93 -38.86
N LYS A 591 36.62 -75.63 -38.67
CA LYS A 591 36.55 -77.07 -38.67
C LYS A 591 37.13 -77.56 -39.97
N PRO A 592 38.01 -78.63 -39.93
CA PRO A 592 38.55 -79.22 -41.16
C PRO A 592 37.41 -79.64 -42.06
N VAL A 593 37.49 -79.21 -43.29
CA VAL A 593 36.53 -79.60 -44.32
C VAL A 593 36.67 -81.10 -44.56
N THR A 594 35.68 -81.93 -44.18
CA THR A 594 35.56 -83.34 -44.53
C THR A 594 35.25 -83.44 -46.00
N PRO A 595 35.95 -84.31 -46.76
CA PRO A 595 35.73 -84.39 -48.20
C PRO A 595 34.33 -84.95 -48.53
N THR A 596 33.70 -84.34 -49.48
CA THR A 596 32.39 -84.69 -50.04
C THR A 596 32.36 -86.12 -50.60
N PRO A 597 31.41 -86.98 -50.20
CA PRO A 597 31.19 -88.26 -50.91
C PRO A 597 30.50 -88.03 -52.26
N THR A 598 30.98 -88.79 -53.22
CA THR A 598 30.54 -88.86 -54.61
C THR A 598 29.05 -89.18 -54.73
N PRO A 599 28.30 -88.71 -55.72
CA PRO A 599 26.87 -88.84 -55.83
C PRO A 599 26.47 -90.27 -56.36
N GLU A 600 25.51 -90.86 -55.71
CA GLU A 600 24.81 -92.05 -56.14
C GLU A 600 23.55 -91.67 -56.95
N PRO A 601 23.12 -92.49 -58.00
CA PRO A 601 22.24 -92.00 -59.05
C PRO A 601 20.73 -92.02 -58.67
N GLU A 602 20.04 -91.13 -59.33
CA GLU A 602 18.63 -90.84 -59.23
C GLU A 602 17.73 -92.09 -59.49
N GLN A 603 16.65 -92.25 -58.72
CA GLN A 603 15.45 -93.02 -59.09
C GLN A 603 14.23 -92.11 -59.11
N PRO A 604 13.21 -92.46 -59.96
CA PRO A 604 12.35 -91.45 -60.55
C PRO A 604 11.09 -91.11 -59.72
N LYS A 605 10.58 -89.99 -60.08
CA LYS A 605 9.32 -89.35 -59.60
C LYS A 605 8.12 -90.29 -59.76
N GLN A 606 7.26 -90.26 -58.76
CA GLN A 606 5.83 -90.50 -58.97
C GLN A 606 5.05 -89.24 -58.54
N GLU A 607 4.36 -88.71 -59.56
CA GLU A 607 3.33 -87.72 -59.44
C GLU A 607 2.04 -88.33 -58.91
N LEU A 608 1.23 -87.56 -58.18
CA LEU A 608 -0.23 -87.37 -58.29
C LEU A 608 -0.84 -87.02 -56.95
N PRO A 609 -1.97 -86.32 -56.90
CA PRO A 609 -2.47 -85.18 -57.66
C PRO A 609 -3.03 -84.07 -56.77
N ASN A 610 -3.25 -83.02 -57.44
CA ASN A 610 -3.88 -81.80 -57.07
C ASN A 610 -5.37 -81.93 -56.75
N THR A 611 -5.90 -81.45 -55.64
CA THR A 611 -7.25 -80.86 -55.45
C THR A 611 -7.12 -79.95 -54.26
N GLY A 612 -7.43 -78.78 -54.29
CA GLY A 612 -8.40 -77.94 -54.87
C GLY A 612 -8.98 -77.07 -53.77
N ALA A 613 -8.99 -75.84 -54.04
CA ALA A 613 -9.99 -74.86 -53.57
C ALA A 613 -9.92 -74.26 -52.16
N GLN A 614 -9.66 -72.97 -52.20
CA GLN A 614 -10.53 -71.88 -51.74
C GLN A 614 -10.55 -71.49 -50.29
N ASP A 615 -10.12 -70.25 -50.18
CA ASP A 615 -10.78 -69.06 -49.55
C ASP A 615 -11.29 -69.16 -48.11
N LEU A 616 -10.91 -68.16 -47.41
CA LEU A 616 -11.74 -67.21 -46.73
C LEU A 616 -11.12 -66.74 -45.39
N THR A 617 -10.74 -65.51 -45.42
CA THR A 617 -11.07 -64.44 -44.46
C THR A 617 -11.42 -64.85 -43.02
N LEU A 618 -10.79 -64.20 -42.08
CA LEU A 618 -11.43 -63.34 -41.07
C LEU A 618 -10.56 -63.24 -39.82
N LEU A 619 -10.34 -62.02 -39.45
CA LEU A 619 -10.12 -61.53 -38.09
C LEU A 619 -11.18 -62.07 -37.12
N PRO A 620 -10.97 -62.15 -35.81
CA PRO A 620 -11.16 -61.07 -34.91
C PRO A 620 -10.17 -61.06 -33.72
N VAL A 621 -9.79 -59.84 -33.22
CA VAL A 621 -10.46 -58.92 -32.27
C VAL A 621 -10.70 -59.50 -30.87
N LEU A 622 -10.44 -58.64 -29.90
CA LEU A 622 -10.83 -58.60 -28.48
C LEU A 622 -9.70 -58.93 -27.52
N GLY A 623 -9.50 -58.15 -26.50
CA GLY A 623 -10.27 -57.13 -25.77
C GLY A 623 -9.42 -56.48 -24.72
N LEU A 624 -9.65 -55.24 -24.57
CA LEU A 624 -10.51 -54.68 -23.54
C LEU A 624 -10.12 -55.01 -22.10
N VAL A 625 -9.74 -54.00 -21.34
CA VAL A 625 -10.53 -53.43 -20.23
C VAL A 625 -10.00 -52.06 -19.85
N ALA A 626 -10.73 -51.15 -20.02
CA ALA A 626 -11.20 -49.92 -19.50
C ALA A 626 -11.50 -49.93 -17.99
N LEU A 627 -11.34 -48.78 -17.39
CA LEU A 627 -12.14 -48.12 -16.34
C LEU A 627 -11.36 -46.86 -15.97
N GLY A 628 -11.79 -45.69 -16.20
CA GLY A 628 -13.10 -45.07 -16.01
C GLY A 628 -13.14 -44.29 -14.73
N SER A 629 -13.24 -43.02 -14.85
CA SER A 629 -14.25 -42.29 -14.07
C SER A 629 -14.17 -40.79 -14.37
N ALA A 630 -15.27 -40.37 -14.90
CA ALA A 630 -15.67 -39.00 -15.16
C ALA A 630 -16.02 -38.28 -13.84
N GLY A 631 -15.62 -37.06 -13.69
CA GLY A 631 -16.12 -36.13 -12.69
C GLY A 631 -16.93 -35.03 -13.36
N TYR A 632 -18.12 -34.95 -12.95
CA TYR A 632 -19.26 -34.19 -13.44
C TYR A 632 -19.16 -32.68 -13.19
N LEU A 633 -19.35 -31.89 -14.22
CA LEU A 633 -19.62 -30.46 -14.19
C LEU A 633 -21.11 -30.24 -13.86
N VAL A 634 -21.43 -29.46 -12.85
CA VAL A 634 -22.77 -28.88 -12.67
C VAL A 634 -22.69 -27.38 -12.57
N LEU A 635 -23.10 -26.76 -13.65
CA LEU A 635 -23.53 -25.37 -13.70
C LEU A 635 -24.89 -25.22 -13.00
N ARG A 636 -25.02 -24.27 -12.10
CA ARG A 636 -26.34 -23.77 -11.73
C ARG A 636 -26.34 -22.22 -11.64
N LYS A 637 -26.95 -21.66 -12.67
CA LYS A 637 -27.53 -20.29 -12.61
C LYS A 637 -28.62 -20.27 -11.54
N LYS A 638 -28.69 -19.21 -10.75
CA LYS A 638 -29.96 -18.73 -10.24
C LYS A 638 -30.02 -17.21 -10.21
N LYS A 639 -31.11 -16.78 -10.77
CA LYS A 639 -31.67 -15.42 -10.86
C LYS A 639 -32.23 -14.94 -9.52
N VAL A 640 -32.10 -13.66 -9.28
CA VAL A 640 -33.14 -12.65 -8.90
C VAL A 640 -33.99 -12.92 -7.63
N ALA A 641 -33.86 -12.10 -6.66
CA ALA A 641 -34.81 -11.06 -6.24
C ALA A 641 -34.04 -10.01 -5.41
#